data_5fa641c146fc7e78186e7ba20ee35282
#
_entry.id   5fa641c146fc7e78186e7ba20ee35282
#
_cell.length_a   1.000
_cell.length_b   1.000
_cell.length_c   1.000
_cell.angle_alpha   90.00
_cell.angle_beta   90.00
_cell.angle_gamma   90.00
#
_symmetry.space_group_name_H-M   'P 1'
#
loop_
_entity.id
_entity.type
_entity.pdbx_description
1 polymer ?
#
loop_
_entity_poly.entity_id
_entity_poly.type
_entity_poly.pdbx_seq_one_letter_code
_entity_poly.pdbx_strand_id
1 'polypeptide(L)'
;MEKTYNPTSIEQALYQTWEEKGYFKPHGDTTKESYSIMIPPPNVTGSLHMGHAFQDTIMDTLIRCERMKGKNTLWQVGTDHAGIATQMVVERKIAAEEGKTKHDYGREAFIDKIWEWKGESGGTITKQLRRLGASVDWDRERFTMDDGLSNAVQEVFVRLYEDDLIYRGKRLVNWDPKLHTAISDLEVENKDTKGNMWHFRYPLADGVKTADGKDYIVVATTRPETMLGDTGVAVNPEDPRYKELIGKDIILPIVDRRIPIVGDEHADMEKGTGCVKITPAHDFNDYEVGKRHQLPMINILTFDANIRDASEVFNTNGEASDAYSTELPAKYQGMERFAARKAIVAEFDERGLLEEVKDHDLQVPYGDRGGVVIEPMLTDQWYVRTAPLAKTAVEAVENGDIQFVPKQYENMYFSWMRDVQDWCISRQLWWGHRIPAWYDNQGNVYVGRDEEEVRKNNNLESVIELHQDEDVLDTWFSSALWTFGTQGWPEQTDDLKVFHPSDVLVTGFDIIFFWVARMIMMTMHFVKDENGKPQVPFKTVYVTGLIRDENGDKMSKSKGNVLDPIDMIDGIDLESLVEKRCGNMMQPQLAKKIEKNTRKTFENGIEAYGTDALRFTLAAMASTGRDINWDMKRLEGYRNFCNKLWNASRYVMMNTEEQDCGFNGGEIEYSLADKWIESQFELAAKAFNNHIDNFRLDMASNTLYEFIWNQFCDWYLELTKPVLWKGTEAQQRGTRRTLITVLEKTLRLAHPVIPYITETIWQSIKPLVEGVEGETIMLQALPQFDEANFNQEALDDIEWVKAFITSIRNLRAEYDINPGKPLDVMLKAANAEDAARLEANKQVLMSLAKLESVRVLAADEETPACATALVAKSELMIPMAGLIDKDAELARLDGEIKKTHGEIKRIEGKLGNEGFVAKAPEAVVAKEREKLEGYKETLAKLEEQKTTIAAL
;
A
#
# COMPACT_ATOMS: atom_id res chain seq x y z
N MET A 1 8.02 30.35 -22.07
CA MET A 1 7.29 29.09 -21.75
C MET A 1 6.44 28.70 -22.96
N GLU A 2 6.41 27.43 -23.27
CA GLU A 2 5.54 26.87 -24.31
C GLU A 2 4.06 27.14 -24.04
N LYS A 3 3.24 27.13 -25.07
CA LYS A 3 1.81 27.42 -24.97
C LYS A 3 1.07 26.37 -24.13
N THR A 4 1.50 25.11 -24.23
CA THR A 4 0.91 23.98 -23.52
C THR A 4 2.00 23.21 -22.78
N TYR A 5 1.64 22.64 -21.65
CA TYR A 5 2.51 21.75 -20.92
C TYR A 5 2.59 20.37 -21.60
N ASN A 6 3.80 19.96 -21.95
CA ASN A 6 4.05 18.65 -22.56
C ASN A 6 5.07 17.87 -21.74
N PRO A 7 4.64 17.02 -20.82
CA PRO A 7 5.54 16.26 -19.95
C PRO A 7 6.49 15.34 -20.71
N THR A 8 6.04 14.76 -21.82
CA THR A 8 6.83 13.80 -22.62
C THR A 8 8.15 14.41 -23.13
N SER A 9 8.15 15.67 -23.48
CA SER A 9 9.36 16.36 -23.99
C SER A 9 10.31 16.83 -22.89
N ILE A 10 9.91 16.78 -21.63
CA ILE A 10 10.59 17.42 -20.51
C ILE A 10 11.19 16.40 -19.54
N GLU A 11 10.42 15.39 -19.16
CA GLU A 11 10.68 14.58 -17.98
C GLU A 11 11.98 13.78 -18.02
N GLN A 12 12.24 13.07 -19.11
CA GLN A 12 13.43 12.22 -19.22
C GLN A 12 14.73 13.02 -19.21
N ALA A 13 14.78 14.11 -19.98
CA ALA A 13 15.95 14.97 -20.05
C ALA A 13 16.21 15.67 -18.70
N LEU A 14 15.15 16.09 -18.03
CA LEU A 14 15.27 16.75 -16.73
C LEU A 14 15.75 15.77 -15.65
N TYR A 15 15.22 14.57 -15.62
CA TYR A 15 15.68 13.54 -14.70
C TYR A 15 17.15 13.17 -14.91
N GLN A 16 17.55 13.02 -16.16
CA GLN A 16 18.96 12.75 -16.50
C GLN A 16 19.88 13.87 -15.98
N THR A 17 19.48 15.12 -16.16
CA THR A 17 20.23 16.26 -15.62
C THR A 17 20.36 16.20 -14.10
N TRP A 18 19.28 15.90 -13.39
CA TRP A 18 19.32 15.76 -11.93
C TRP A 18 20.26 14.66 -11.45
N GLU A 19 20.23 13.52 -12.13
CA GLU A 19 21.08 12.37 -11.82
C GLU A 19 22.56 12.68 -12.10
N GLU A 20 22.88 13.21 -13.26
CA GLU A 20 24.25 13.59 -13.66
C GLU A 20 24.86 14.67 -12.77
N LYS A 21 24.06 15.62 -12.33
CA LYS A 21 24.48 16.68 -11.40
C LYS A 21 24.61 16.20 -9.94
N GLY A 22 24.15 14.99 -9.63
CA GLY A 22 24.23 14.42 -8.29
C GLY A 22 23.30 15.05 -7.26
N TYR A 23 22.19 15.65 -7.68
CA TYR A 23 21.24 16.31 -6.76
C TYR A 23 20.56 15.37 -5.80
N PHE A 24 20.50 14.07 -6.10
CA PHE A 24 19.88 13.06 -5.24
C PHE A 24 20.79 12.59 -4.11
N LYS A 25 22.07 12.88 -4.19
CA LYS A 25 23.04 12.38 -3.23
C LYS A 25 22.96 13.12 -1.91
N PRO A 26 23.27 12.45 -0.76
CA PRO A 26 23.52 13.15 0.48
C PRO A 26 24.62 14.21 0.29
N HIS A 27 24.45 15.40 0.86
CA HIS A 27 25.49 16.43 0.74
C HIS A 27 26.72 16.18 1.63
N GLY A 28 26.63 15.22 2.58
CA GLY A 28 27.76 14.77 3.40
C GLY A 28 28.14 15.70 4.56
N ASP A 29 27.38 16.75 4.80
CA ASP A 29 27.59 17.62 5.95
C ASP A 29 27.03 16.97 7.23
N THR A 30 27.91 16.35 8.01
CA THR A 30 27.58 15.64 9.25
C THR A 30 27.21 16.58 10.41
N THR A 31 27.35 17.90 10.24
CA THR A 31 26.83 18.91 11.20
C THR A 31 25.33 19.12 11.06
N LYS A 32 24.76 18.71 9.93
CA LYS A 32 23.33 18.73 9.67
C LYS A 32 22.67 17.43 10.11
N GLU A 33 21.40 17.51 10.49
CA GLU A 33 20.59 16.33 10.78
C GLU A 33 20.52 15.42 9.55
N SER A 34 20.67 14.13 9.77
CA SER A 34 20.48 13.13 8.72
C SER A 34 19.02 12.70 8.63
N TYR A 35 18.62 12.27 7.45
CA TYR A 35 17.33 11.66 7.22
C TYR A 35 17.49 10.55 6.19
N SER A 36 17.00 9.36 6.49
CA SER A 36 17.12 8.24 5.58
C SER A 36 15.85 7.42 5.49
N ILE A 37 15.58 6.92 4.29
CA ILE A 37 14.53 5.94 4.01
C ILE A 37 15.18 4.79 3.24
N MET A 38 14.85 3.56 3.64
CA MET A 38 15.22 2.36 2.90
C MET A 38 14.06 1.95 2.02
N ILE A 39 14.28 1.85 0.71
CA ILE A 39 13.24 1.37 -0.19
C ILE A 39 12.89 -0.07 0.17
N PRO A 40 11.62 -0.48 0.19
CA PRO A 40 11.28 -1.90 0.12
C PRO A 40 11.83 -2.44 -1.20
N PRO A 41 12.86 -3.30 -1.17
CA PRO A 41 13.54 -3.69 -2.40
C PRO A 41 12.62 -4.50 -3.30
N PRO A 42 12.29 -4.03 -4.51
CA PRO A 42 11.42 -4.77 -5.41
C PRO A 42 12.05 -6.09 -5.83
N ASN A 43 11.23 -7.11 -5.97
CA ASN A 43 11.62 -8.41 -6.47
C ASN A 43 12.03 -8.35 -7.95
N VAL A 44 13.16 -8.97 -8.31
CA VAL A 44 13.61 -9.04 -9.70
C VAL A 44 12.81 -10.08 -10.52
N THR A 45 11.48 -10.03 -10.41
CA THR A 45 10.54 -10.96 -11.05
C THR A 45 9.87 -10.38 -12.30
N GLY A 46 10.21 -9.17 -12.68
CA GLY A 46 9.65 -8.49 -13.85
C GLY A 46 9.68 -6.98 -13.72
N SER A 47 8.53 -6.37 -13.65
CA SER A 47 8.35 -4.91 -13.61
C SER A 47 7.60 -4.46 -12.36
N LEU A 48 7.72 -3.16 -12.04
CA LEU A 48 6.93 -2.52 -11.00
C LEU A 48 5.46 -2.38 -11.45
N HIS A 49 4.57 -2.33 -10.48
CA HIS A 49 3.14 -2.07 -10.66
C HIS A 49 2.69 -0.83 -9.85
N MET A 50 1.40 -0.50 -9.92
CA MET A 50 0.85 0.69 -9.26
C MET A 50 1.07 0.73 -7.75
N GLY A 51 1.08 -0.42 -7.07
CA GLY A 51 1.39 -0.49 -5.64
C GLY A 51 2.80 -0.02 -5.30
N HIS A 52 3.79 -0.37 -6.11
CA HIS A 52 5.15 0.15 -5.99
C HIS A 52 5.19 1.67 -6.24
N ALA A 53 4.56 2.12 -7.32
CA ALA A 53 4.49 3.55 -7.64
C ALA A 53 3.88 4.37 -6.50
N PHE A 54 2.88 3.82 -5.82
CA PHE A 54 2.24 4.43 -4.67
C PHE A 54 3.21 4.62 -3.50
N GLN A 55 3.87 3.56 -3.09
CA GLN A 55 4.84 3.61 -2.00
C GLN A 55 6.05 4.47 -2.35
N ASP A 56 6.56 4.36 -3.58
CA ASP A 56 7.69 5.15 -4.05
C ASP A 56 7.37 6.65 -4.10
N THR A 57 6.15 7.02 -4.48
CA THR A 57 5.70 8.42 -4.46
C THR A 57 5.65 8.97 -3.05
N ILE A 58 5.18 8.19 -2.07
CA ILE A 58 5.17 8.58 -0.67
C ILE A 58 6.60 8.81 -0.17
N MET A 59 7.49 7.86 -0.40
CA MET A 59 8.89 7.95 0.03
C MET A 59 9.61 9.11 -0.63
N ASP A 60 9.44 9.30 -1.93
CA ASP A 60 10.08 10.40 -2.66
C ASP A 60 9.60 11.76 -2.18
N THR A 61 8.31 11.90 -1.94
CA THR A 61 7.75 13.14 -1.39
C THR A 61 8.37 13.49 -0.03
N LEU A 62 8.46 12.52 0.87
CA LEU A 62 9.10 12.71 2.17
C LEU A 62 10.58 13.06 2.05
N ILE A 63 11.33 12.35 1.22
CA ILE A 63 12.76 12.61 0.98
C ILE A 63 12.96 14.02 0.41
N ARG A 64 12.16 14.42 -0.58
CA ARG A 64 12.25 15.75 -1.18
C ARG A 64 11.94 16.86 -0.19
N CYS A 65 10.93 16.68 0.66
CA CYS A 65 10.63 17.62 1.74
C CYS A 65 11.82 17.80 2.69
N GLU A 66 12.39 16.70 3.16
CA GLU A 66 13.50 16.73 4.12
C GLU A 66 14.79 17.25 3.48
N ARG A 67 15.05 16.95 2.21
CA ARG A 67 16.16 17.53 1.43
C ARG A 67 16.04 19.04 1.35
N MET A 68 14.86 19.54 1.04
CA MET A 68 14.59 21.00 0.97
C MET A 68 14.63 21.68 2.32
N LYS A 69 14.50 20.95 3.43
CA LYS A 69 14.77 21.44 4.79
C LYS A 69 16.27 21.50 5.13
N GLY A 70 17.13 21.07 4.21
CA GLY A 70 18.60 21.14 4.36
C GLY A 70 19.23 19.95 5.07
N LYS A 71 18.46 18.88 5.34
CA LYS A 71 19.01 17.67 5.96
C LYS A 71 19.92 16.90 5.02
N ASN A 72 20.83 16.13 5.61
CA ASN A 72 21.67 15.17 4.89
C ASN A 72 20.84 13.93 4.60
N THR A 73 20.20 13.88 3.42
CA THR A 73 19.20 12.85 3.09
C THR A 73 19.78 11.72 2.26
N LEU A 74 19.39 10.51 2.62
CA LEU A 74 19.66 9.30 1.83
C LEU A 74 18.36 8.53 1.59
N TRP A 75 18.00 8.35 0.34
CA TRP A 75 17.05 7.31 -0.03
C TRP A 75 17.80 6.13 -0.65
N GLN A 76 17.94 5.07 0.14
CA GLN A 76 18.63 3.85 -0.25
C GLN A 76 17.79 3.06 -1.24
N VAL A 77 18.36 2.76 -2.38
CA VAL A 77 17.74 2.00 -3.47
C VAL A 77 18.35 0.61 -3.58
N GLY A 78 17.59 -0.30 -4.11
CA GLY A 78 18.07 -1.65 -4.44
C GLY A 78 16.92 -2.58 -4.80
N THR A 79 17.28 -3.83 -5.05
CA THR A 79 16.36 -4.89 -5.45
C THR A 79 16.58 -6.16 -4.65
N ASP A 80 15.55 -6.98 -4.58
CA ASP A 80 15.55 -8.28 -3.89
C ASP A 80 15.68 -9.43 -4.90
N HIS A 81 16.49 -10.41 -4.57
CA HIS A 81 16.71 -11.59 -5.40
C HIS A 81 15.49 -12.52 -5.47
N ALA A 82 14.56 -12.44 -4.52
CA ALA A 82 13.28 -13.13 -4.51
C ALA A 82 13.37 -14.63 -4.85
N GLY A 83 14.08 -15.39 -4.02
CA GLY A 83 14.51 -16.77 -4.26
C GLY A 83 13.56 -17.64 -5.07
N ILE A 84 12.43 -18.08 -4.50
CA ILE A 84 11.45 -18.96 -5.17
C ILE A 84 10.91 -18.30 -6.45
N ALA A 85 10.45 -17.07 -6.33
CA ALA A 85 9.75 -16.41 -7.43
C ALA A 85 10.64 -16.19 -8.65
N THR A 86 11.87 -15.73 -8.45
CA THR A 86 12.84 -15.51 -9.54
C THR A 86 13.28 -16.82 -10.17
N GLN A 87 13.58 -17.83 -9.36
CA GLN A 87 13.92 -19.16 -9.89
C GLN A 87 12.81 -19.71 -10.76
N MET A 88 11.56 -19.62 -10.33
CA MET A 88 10.41 -20.08 -11.14
C MET A 88 10.25 -19.32 -12.46
N VAL A 89 10.45 -18.01 -12.45
CA VAL A 89 10.38 -17.20 -13.69
C VAL A 89 11.40 -17.70 -14.69
N VAL A 90 12.64 -17.93 -14.26
CA VAL A 90 13.72 -18.40 -15.13
C VAL A 90 13.49 -19.85 -15.57
N GLU A 91 13.02 -20.73 -14.69
CA GLU A 91 12.66 -22.12 -15.06
C GLU A 91 11.58 -22.14 -16.16
N ARG A 92 10.57 -21.29 -16.06
CA ARG A 92 9.54 -21.15 -17.11
C ARG A 92 10.10 -20.60 -18.41
N LYS A 93 10.96 -19.59 -18.31
CA LYS A 93 11.58 -18.96 -19.49
C LYS A 93 12.40 -19.98 -20.28
N ILE A 94 13.27 -20.73 -19.62
CA ILE A 94 14.07 -21.76 -20.30
C ILE A 94 13.24 -22.93 -20.83
N ALA A 95 12.16 -23.31 -20.16
CA ALA A 95 11.21 -24.32 -20.62
C ALA A 95 10.47 -23.86 -21.89
N ALA A 96 10.02 -22.60 -21.91
CA ALA A 96 9.28 -22.04 -23.04
C ALA A 96 10.17 -21.75 -24.27
N GLU A 97 11.36 -21.21 -24.06
CA GLU A 97 12.27 -20.78 -25.14
C GLU A 97 13.19 -21.90 -25.64
N GLU A 98 13.62 -22.80 -24.76
CA GLU A 98 14.66 -23.80 -25.05
C GLU A 98 14.20 -25.24 -24.86
N GLY A 99 13.03 -25.47 -24.25
CA GLY A 99 12.52 -26.80 -23.91
C GLY A 99 13.39 -27.54 -22.89
N LYS A 100 14.14 -26.82 -22.07
CA LYS A 100 15.06 -27.35 -21.06
C LYS A 100 14.55 -27.13 -19.64
N THR A 101 15.08 -27.93 -18.72
CA THR A 101 14.90 -27.80 -17.28
C THR A 101 16.21 -27.30 -16.63
N LYS A 102 16.14 -26.88 -15.38
CA LYS A 102 17.36 -26.53 -14.62
C LYS A 102 18.38 -27.68 -14.51
N HIS A 103 17.89 -28.92 -14.50
CA HIS A 103 18.75 -30.10 -14.43
C HIS A 103 19.58 -30.32 -15.71
N ASP A 104 19.07 -29.87 -16.87
CA ASP A 104 19.83 -29.91 -18.13
C ASP A 104 21.03 -28.95 -18.09
N TYR A 105 20.92 -27.86 -17.33
CA TYR A 105 22.00 -26.88 -17.12
C TYR A 105 22.99 -27.29 -16.00
N GLY A 106 22.50 -27.90 -14.94
CA GLY A 106 23.24 -28.03 -13.68
C GLY A 106 23.19 -26.73 -12.87
N ARG A 107 23.55 -26.84 -11.60
CA ARG A 107 23.39 -25.76 -10.61
C ARG A 107 24.08 -24.45 -11.01
N GLU A 108 25.35 -24.50 -11.31
CA GLU A 108 26.15 -23.30 -11.61
C GLU A 108 25.67 -22.58 -12.88
N ALA A 109 25.49 -23.32 -13.96
CA ALA A 109 25.04 -22.74 -15.22
C ALA A 109 23.61 -22.21 -15.13
N PHE A 110 22.74 -22.85 -14.36
CA PHE A 110 21.38 -22.35 -14.11
C PHE A 110 21.40 -21.06 -13.26
N ILE A 111 22.25 -20.96 -12.26
CA ILE A 111 22.42 -19.75 -11.48
C ILE A 111 22.92 -18.60 -12.37
N ASP A 112 23.84 -18.86 -13.30
CA ASP A 112 24.29 -17.87 -14.28
C ASP A 112 23.13 -17.35 -15.16
N LYS A 113 22.22 -18.23 -15.55
CA LYS A 113 20.98 -17.86 -16.26
C LYS A 113 20.09 -16.93 -15.41
N ILE A 114 20.03 -17.15 -14.13
CA ILE A 114 19.26 -16.27 -13.23
C ILE A 114 19.94 -14.91 -13.11
N TRP A 115 21.27 -14.85 -13.06
CA TRP A 115 22.00 -13.58 -13.07
C TRP A 115 21.77 -12.77 -14.35
N GLU A 116 21.69 -13.44 -15.53
CA GLU A 116 21.31 -12.78 -16.78
C GLU A 116 19.89 -12.17 -16.67
N TRP A 117 18.94 -12.93 -16.17
CA TRP A 117 17.57 -12.45 -15.91
C TRP A 117 17.56 -11.25 -14.94
N LYS A 118 18.34 -11.32 -13.87
CA LYS A 118 18.47 -10.20 -12.91
C LYS A 118 18.93 -8.92 -13.60
N GLY A 119 19.86 -9.01 -14.53
CA GLY A 119 20.31 -7.87 -15.33
C GLY A 119 19.16 -7.26 -16.15
N GLU A 120 18.36 -8.09 -16.81
CA GLU A 120 17.22 -7.63 -17.61
C GLU A 120 16.11 -7.03 -16.74
N SER A 121 15.66 -7.74 -15.73
CA SER A 121 14.56 -7.33 -14.84
C SER A 121 14.94 -6.12 -13.97
N GLY A 122 16.14 -6.14 -13.41
CA GLY A 122 16.68 -5.02 -12.62
C GLY A 122 16.81 -3.75 -13.45
N GLY A 123 17.24 -3.87 -14.69
CA GLY A 123 17.29 -2.77 -15.65
C GLY A 123 15.92 -2.16 -15.96
N THR A 124 14.89 -3.01 -16.05
CA THR A 124 13.50 -2.55 -16.22
C THR A 124 13.01 -1.80 -14.99
N ILE A 125 13.22 -2.35 -13.80
CA ILE A 125 12.81 -1.74 -12.52
C ILE A 125 13.49 -0.38 -12.32
N THR A 126 14.78 -0.26 -12.58
CA THR A 126 15.51 1.00 -12.42
C THR A 126 15.06 2.07 -13.40
N LYS A 127 14.71 1.68 -14.64
CA LYS A 127 14.10 2.59 -15.61
C LYS A 127 12.74 3.08 -15.16
N GLN A 128 11.91 2.20 -14.61
CA GLN A 128 10.60 2.58 -14.09
C GLN A 128 10.71 3.54 -12.90
N LEU A 129 11.63 3.29 -11.96
CA LEU A 129 11.90 4.20 -10.85
C LEU A 129 12.34 5.59 -11.33
N ARG A 130 13.20 5.63 -12.34
CA ARG A 130 13.60 6.91 -12.96
C ARG A 130 12.41 7.63 -13.58
N ARG A 131 11.55 6.91 -14.29
CA ARG A 131 10.35 7.50 -14.89
C ARG A 131 9.35 8.02 -13.85
N LEU A 132 9.28 7.39 -12.69
CA LEU A 132 8.47 7.86 -11.55
C LEU A 132 9.06 9.10 -10.86
N GLY A 133 10.24 9.49 -11.22
CA GLY A 133 10.91 10.65 -10.64
C GLY A 133 11.59 10.37 -9.30
N ALA A 134 11.86 9.11 -8.99
CA ALA A 134 12.45 8.71 -7.72
C ALA A 134 13.84 9.33 -7.52
N SER A 135 14.00 10.11 -6.47
CA SER A 135 15.25 10.82 -6.14
C SER A 135 16.15 9.99 -5.23
N VAL A 136 16.43 8.77 -5.66
CA VAL A 136 17.33 7.84 -4.99
C VAL A 136 18.80 8.10 -5.33
N ASP A 137 19.70 7.73 -4.45
CA ASP A 137 21.14 7.77 -4.76
C ASP A 137 21.55 6.51 -5.55
N TRP A 138 21.61 6.65 -6.88
CA TRP A 138 21.90 5.53 -7.77
C TRP A 138 23.32 4.97 -7.61
N ASP A 139 24.26 5.74 -7.12
CA ASP A 139 25.63 5.26 -6.87
C ASP A 139 25.68 4.26 -5.71
N ARG A 140 24.63 4.22 -4.89
CA ARG A 140 24.48 3.33 -3.73
C ARG A 140 23.49 2.20 -3.98
N GLU A 141 23.15 1.92 -5.23
CA GLU A 141 22.26 0.81 -5.58
C GLU A 141 22.80 -0.51 -5.01
N ARG A 142 21.94 -1.24 -4.31
CA ARG A 142 22.28 -2.52 -3.68
C ARG A 142 21.38 -3.64 -4.21
N PHE A 143 21.84 -4.83 -4.03
CA PHE A 143 21.12 -6.06 -4.35
C PHE A 143 21.30 -7.07 -3.21
N THR A 144 20.23 -7.74 -2.82
CA THR A 144 20.26 -8.65 -1.66
C THR A 144 21.25 -9.83 -1.79
N MET A 145 21.77 -10.09 -2.98
CA MET A 145 22.83 -11.07 -3.23
C MET A 145 24.15 -10.45 -3.71
N ASP A 146 24.35 -9.15 -3.55
CA ASP A 146 25.66 -8.55 -3.80
C ASP A 146 26.71 -9.04 -2.77
N ASP A 147 27.97 -8.79 -3.05
CA ASP A 147 29.06 -9.27 -2.19
C ASP A 147 28.95 -8.78 -0.75
N GLY A 148 28.58 -7.51 -0.55
CA GLY A 148 28.44 -6.93 0.77
C GLY A 148 27.30 -7.54 1.58
N LEU A 149 26.14 -7.73 0.98
CA LEU A 149 25.00 -8.39 1.64
C LEU A 149 25.24 -9.89 1.82
N SER A 150 25.89 -10.55 0.88
CA SER A 150 26.30 -11.96 1.05
C SER A 150 27.22 -12.14 2.24
N ASN A 151 28.19 -11.24 2.42
CA ASN A 151 29.05 -11.23 3.60
C ASN A 151 28.26 -10.99 4.89
N ALA A 152 27.33 -10.04 4.88
CA ALA A 152 26.47 -9.78 6.05
C ALA A 152 25.59 -10.99 6.41
N VAL A 153 25.02 -11.67 5.42
CA VAL A 153 24.22 -12.88 5.61
C VAL A 153 25.04 -14.01 6.27
N GLN A 154 26.24 -14.26 5.77
CA GLN A 154 27.14 -15.27 6.35
C GLN A 154 27.49 -14.92 7.81
N GLU A 155 27.85 -13.67 8.05
CA GLU A 155 28.18 -13.18 9.39
C GLU A 155 27.02 -13.33 10.37
N VAL A 156 25.81 -12.97 9.96
CA VAL A 156 24.60 -13.12 10.78
C VAL A 156 24.32 -14.59 11.07
N PHE A 157 24.37 -15.45 10.05
CA PHE A 157 24.11 -16.88 10.25
C PHE A 157 25.10 -17.51 11.24
N VAL A 158 26.39 -17.26 11.06
CA VAL A 158 27.44 -17.82 11.94
C VAL A 158 27.27 -17.31 13.36
N ARG A 159 27.07 -16.02 13.56
CA ARG A 159 26.89 -15.45 14.91
C ARG A 159 25.63 -15.95 15.60
N LEU A 160 24.51 -16.06 14.88
CA LEU A 160 23.28 -16.65 15.45
C LEU A 160 23.49 -18.12 15.84
N TYR A 161 24.25 -18.87 15.06
CA TYR A 161 24.56 -20.24 15.39
C TYR A 161 25.47 -20.33 16.64
N GLU A 162 26.47 -19.48 16.73
CA GLU A 162 27.36 -19.39 17.92
C GLU A 162 26.60 -18.98 19.19
N ASP A 163 25.56 -18.15 19.03
CA ASP A 163 24.66 -17.72 20.12
C ASP A 163 23.55 -18.75 20.46
N ASP A 164 23.60 -19.94 19.85
CA ASP A 164 22.55 -20.98 19.97
C ASP A 164 21.14 -20.53 19.53
N LEU A 165 21.08 -19.58 18.60
CA LEU A 165 19.82 -19.09 18.05
C LEU A 165 19.48 -19.70 16.69
N ILE A 166 20.40 -20.41 16.07
CA ILE A 166 20.17 -21.22 14.88
C ILE A 166 20.45 -22.69 15.20
N TYR A 167 19.55 -23.55 14.74
CA TYR A 167 19.70 -25.00 14.87
C TYR A 167 19.14 -25.71 13.64
N ARG A 168 19.58 -26.95 13.42
CA ARG A 168 19.03 -27.86 12.42
C ARG A 168 18.21 -28.93 13.10
N GLY A 169 17.03 -29.20 12.62
CA GLY A 169 16.14 -30.20 13.21
C GLY A 169 15.08 -30.70 12.24
N LYS A 170 14.56 -31.88 12.55
CA LYS A 170 13.44 -32.49 11.83
C LYS A 170 12.13 -32.01 12.44
N ARG A 171 11.39 -31.24 11.67
CA ARG A 171 10.09 -30.69 12.09
C ARG A 171 9.09 -30.72 10.92
N LEU A 172 7.82 -30.54 11.26
CA LEU A 172 6.77 -30.44 10.26
C LEU A 172 6.80 -29.07 9.60
N VAL A 173 6.83 -29.06 8.26
CA VAL A 173 6.84 -27.82 7.44
C VAL A 173 5.75 -27.89 6.37
N ASN A 174 5.36 -26.71 5.87
CA ASN A 174 4.57 -26.64 4.63
C ASN A 174 5.47 -27.01 3.44
N TRP A 175 5.15 -28.09 2.78
CA TRP A 175 5.91 -28.61 1.65
C TRP A 175 5.16 -28.43 0.35
N ASP A 176 5.79 -27.81 -0.64
CA ASP A 176 5.25 -27.74 -2.00
C ASP A 176 5.77 -28.93 -2.84
N PRO A 177 4.93 -29.92 -3.15
CA PRO A 177 5.37 -31.13 -3.83
C PRO A 177 5.71 -30.93 -5.31
N LYS A 178 5.31 -29.78 -5.89
CA LYS A 178 5.67 -29.42 -7.27
C LYS A 178 7.00 -28.69 -7.33
N LEU A 179 7.24 -27.77 -6.40
CA LEU A 179 8.48 -26.99 -6.32
C LEU A 179 9.58 -27.74 -5.56
N HIS A 180 9.25 -28.77 -4.80
CA HIS A 180 10.14 -29.56 -3.97
C HIS A 180 10.90 -28.70 -2.95
N THR A 181 10.20 -27.83 -2.27
CA THR A 181 10.77 -26.97 -1.22
C THR A 181 9.78 -26.72 -0.10
N ALA A 182 10.32 -26.49 1.11
CA ALA A 182 9.55 -25.88 2.17
C ALA A 182 9.16 -24.45 1.76
N ILE A 183 7.97 -24.04 2.14
CA ILE A 183 7.45 -22.69 1.94
C ILE A 183 6.96 -22.12 3.27
N SER A 184 6.89 -20.81 3.36
CA SER A 184 6.35 -20.13 4.53
C SER A 184 4.82 -20.16 4.58
N ASP A 185 4.24 -19.93 5.76
CA ASP A 185 2.78 -19.89 5.93
C ASP A 185 2.10 -18.84 5.06
N LEU A 186 2.82 -17.76 4.69
CA LEU A 186 2.30 -16.72 3.79
C LEU A 186 2.21 -17.13 2.34
N GLU A 187 3.01 -18.08 1.95
CA GLU A 187 2.99 -18.64 0.60
C GLU A 187 1.91 -19.71 0.46
N VAL A 188 1.09 -19.91 1.51
CA VAL A 188 -0.04 -20.82 1.54
C VAL A 188 -1.34 -20.03 1.41
N GLU A 189 -2.07 -20.26 0.33
CA GLU A 189 -3.40 -19.70 0.10
C GLU A 189 -4.48 -20.73 0.43
N ASN A 190 -5.32 -20.45 1.41
CA ASN A 190 -6.47 -21.29 1.70
C ASN A 190 -7.62 -20.99 0.73
N LYS A 191 -8.09 -22.01 0.01
CA LYS A 191 -9.20 -21.90 -0.94
C LYS A 191 -10.43 -22.65 -0.43
N ASP A 192 -11.55 -21.96 -0.40
CA ASP A 192 -12.83 -22.58 -0.10
C ASP A 192 -13.17 -23.63 -1.16
N THR A 193 -13.35 -24.85 -0.71
CA THR A 193 -13.56 -26.01 -1.59
C THR A 193 -14.71 -26.85 -1.05
N LYS A 194 -15.57 -27.29 -1.96
CA LYS A 194 -16.58 -28.32 -1.64
C LYS A 194 -15.91 -29.68 -1.66
N GLY A 195 -15.94 -30.34 -0.53
CA GLY A 195 -15.34 -31.65 -0.35
C GLY A 195 -16.21 -32.56 0.48
N ASN A 196 -15.61 -33.57 1.06
CA ASN A 196 -16.28 -34.56 1.86
C ASN A 196 -15.62 -34.75 3.21
N MET A 197 -16.44 -35.18 4.15
CA MET A 197 -16.00 -35.71 5.44
C MET A 197 -16.31 -37.21 5.43
N TRP A 198 -15.30 -38.07 5.47
CA TRP A 198 -15.41 -39.51 5.52
C TRP A 198 -15.39 -40.00 6.95
N HIS A 199 -16.35 -40.88 7.32
CA HIS A 199 -16.46 -41.42 8.63
C HIS A 199 -16.03 -42.90 8.57
N PHE A 200 -14.94 -43.22 9.27
CA PHE A 200 -14.31 -44.53 9.30
C PHE A 200 -14.49 -45.24 10.63
N ARG A 201 -14.83 -46.51 10.59
CA ARG A 201 -14.84 -47.35 11.77
C ARG A 201 -13.44 -47.87 12.07
N TYR A 202 -12.95 -47.59 13.26
CA TYR A 202 -11.70 -48.13 13.78
C TYR A 202 -12.01 -49.19 14.83
N PRO A 203 -11.73 -50.46 14.60
CA PRO A 203 -12.03 -51.55 15.56
C PRO A 203 -11.23 -51.42 16.86
N LEU A 204 -11.89 -51.63 17.99
CA LEU A 204 -11.25 -51.64 19.28
C LEU A 204 -10.48 -52.95 19.47
N ALA A 205 -9.31 -52.91 20.06
CA ALA A 205 -8.49 -54.08 20.41
C ALA A 205 -8.99 -54.80 21.64
N ASP A 206 -8.57 -56.06 21.84
CA ASP A 206 -8.72 -56.85 23.05
C ASP A 206 -10.17 -57.05 23.54
N GLY A 207 -11.14 -57.02 22.60
CA GLY A 207 -12.55 -57.22 22.95
C GLY A 207 -13.20 -56.06 23.71
N VAL A 208 -12.51 -54.89 23.81
CA VAL A 208 -13.03 -53.67 24.44
C VAL A 208 -14.23 -53.17 23.66
N LYS A 209 -15.23 -52.66 24.35
CA LYS A 209 -16.46 -52.11 23.77
C LYS A 209 -16.71 -50.70 24.29
N THR A 210 -17.41 -49.91 23.44
CA THR A 210 -17.91 -48.58 23.83
C THR A 210 -19.01 -48.71 24.88
N ALA A 211 -19.39 -47.58 25.49
CA ALA A 211 -20.47 -47.53 26.46
C ALA A 211 -21.83 -48.06 25.91
N ASP A 212 -22.05 -47.88 24.59
CA ASP A 212 -23.24 -48.37 23.85
C ASP A 212 -23.04 -49.75 23.24
N GLY A 213 -21.97 -50.46 23.60
CA GLY A 213 -21.71 -51.85 23.24
C GLY A 213 -21.11 -52.13 21.87
N LYS A 214 -20.63 -51.11 21.18
CA LYS A 214 -19.95 -51.28 19.91
C LYS A 214 -18.49 -51.68 20.08
N ASP A 215 -17.99 -52.49 19.16
CA ASP A 215 -16.60 -52.99 19.11
C ASP A 215 -15.69 -52.09 18.26
N TYR A 216 -16.13 -50.87 17.92
CA TYR A 216 -15.40 -49.89 17.13
C TYR A 216 -15.73 -48.46 17.58
N ILE A 217 -14.86 -47.54 17.26
CA ILE A 217 -15.09 -46.08 17.30
C ILE A 217 -15.12 -45.53 15.87
N VAL A 218 -15.76 -44.39 15.69
CA VAL A 218 -15.85 -43.73 14.38
C VAL A 218 -15.01 -42.47 14.37
N VAL A 219 -14.09 -42.34 13.42
CA VAL A 219 -13.33 -41.12 13.18
C VAL A 219 -13.80 -40.44 11.91
N ALA A 220 -13.83 -39.12 11.90
CA ALA A 220 -14.18 -38.33 10.72
C ALA A 220 -12.94 -37.63 10.18
N THR A 221 -12.70 -37.71 8.88
CA THR A 221 -11.52 -37.11 8.25
C THR A 221 -11.85 -36.51 6.88
N THR A 222 -11.19 -35.41 6.57
CA THR A 222 -11.18 -34.83 5.21
C THR A 222 -10.02 -35.35 4.35
N ARG A 223 -9.09 -36.11 4.96
CA ARG A 223 -7.87 -36.63 4.32
C ARG A 223 -7.68 -38.14 4.56
N PRO A 224 -8.50 -38.98 3.92
CA PRO A 224 -8.47 -40.44 4.15
C PRO A 224 -7.11 -41.09 3.92
N GLU A 225 -6.31 -40.59 2.97
CA GLU A 225 -4.99 -41.13 2.64
C GLU A 225 -4.00 -41.12 3.80
N THR A 226 -4.11 -40.13 4.68
CA THR A 226 -3.17 -39.99 5.79
C THR A 226 -3.38 -41.04 6.88
N MET A 227 -4.49 -41.78 6.85
CA MET A 227 -4.78 -42.81 7.85
C MET A 227 -3.67 -43.89 7.92
N LEU A 228 -2.97 -44.13 6.85
CA LEU A 228 -1.82 -45.09 6.84
C LEU A 228 -0.70 -44.65 7.82
N GLY A 229 -0.65 -43.41 8.21
CA GLY A 229 0.31 -42.83 9.14
C GLY A 229 -0.25 -42.53 10.54
N ASP A 230 -1.47 -42.97 10.88
CA ASP A 230 -2.05 -42.76 12.20
C ASP A 230 -1.25 -43.46 13.28
N THR A 231 -1.02 -42.77 14.38
CA THR A 231 -0.34 -43.30 15.57
C THR A 231 -1.15 -43.11 16.87
N GLY A 232 -2.35 -42.60 16.76
CA GLY A 232 -3.26 -42.45 17.88
C GLY A 232 -4.65 -42.00 17.47
N VAL A 233 -5.57 -42.07 18.40
CA VAL A 233 -6.89 -41.46 18.33
C VAL A 233 -7.09 -40.63 19.59
N ALA A 234 -7.49 -39.40 19.44
CA ALA A 234 -7.78 -38.50 20.56
C ALA A 234 -9.27 -38.45 20.81
N VAL A 235 -9.64 -38.46 22.11
CA VAL A 235 -10.98 -38.21 22.61
C VAL A 235 -10.88 -37.17 23.71
N ASN A 236 -11.94 -36.40 23.92
CA ASN A 236 -11.94 -35.43 25.01
C ASN A 236 -12.01 -36.17 26.35
N PRO A 237 -11.16 -35.85 27.34
CA PRO A 237 -11.19 -36.51 28.67
C PRO A 237 -12.50 -36.39 29.43
N GLU A 238 -13.31 -35.39 29.12
CA GLU A 238 -14.62 -35.14 29.71
C GLU A 238 -15.78 -35.75 28.93
N ASP A 239 -15.52 -36.36 27.76
CA ASP A 239 -16.56 -36.97 26.93
C ASP A 239 -17.06 -38.29 27.54
N PRO A 240 -18.30 -38.37 28.02
CA PRO A 240 -18.81 -39.58 28.65
C PRO A 240 -18.92 -40.79 27.71
N ARG A 241 -18.94 -40.54 26.39
CA ARG A 241 -19.01 -41.62 25.40
C ARG A 241 -17.72 -42.42 25.30
N TYR A 242 -16.56 -41.76 25.55
CA TYR A 242 -15.24 -42.30 25.25
C TYR A 242 -14.27 -42.28 26.43
N LYS A 243 -14.63 -41.64 27.52
CA LYS A 243 -13.75 -41.47 28.69
C LYS A 243 -13.15 -42.79 29.19
N GLU A 244 -13.90 -43.83 29.22
CA GLU A 244 -13.45 -45.16 29.66
C GLU A 244 -12.55 -45.88 28.67
N LEU A 245 -12.45 -45.38 27.44
CA LEU A 245 -11.60 -45.90 26.37
C LEU A 245 -10.18 -45.32 26.40
N ILE A 246 -9.94 -44.26 27.15
CA ILE A 246 -8.60 -43.66 27.26
C ILE A 246 -7.63 -44.69 27.85
N GLY A 247 -6.50 -44.87 27.16
CA GLY A 247 -5.50 -45.87 27.50
C GLY A 247 -5.77 -47.27 26.90
N LYS A 248 -6.89 -47.44 26.20
CA LYS A 248 -7.16 -48.62 25.36
C LYS A 248 -6.61 -48.41 23.96
N ASP A 249 -6.56 -49.51 23.19
CA ASP A 249 -6.01 -49.45 21.82
C ASP A 249 -7.10 -49.74 20.79
N ILE A 250 -6.87 -49.26 19.59
CA ILE A 250 -7.56 -49.67 18.37
C ILE A 250 -6.62 -50.44 17.45
N ILE A 251 -7.18 -51.28 16.57
CA ILE A 251 -6.43 -51.89 15.47
C ILE A 251 -6.72 -51.07 14.23
N LEU A 252 -5.75 -50.34 13.76
CA LEU A 252 -5.88 -49.48 12.59
C LEU A 252 -6.10 -50.37 11.34
N PRO A 253 -7.23 -50.21 10.65
CA PRO A 253 -7.50 -51.00 9.40
C PRO A 253 -6.39 -50.83 8.37
N ILE A 254 -6.35 -51.76 7.42
CA ILE A 254 -5.41 -51.79 6.29
C ILE A 254 -3.97 -52.14 6.66
N VAL A 255 -3.40 -51.46 7.66
CA VAL A 255 -2.02 -51.69 8.14
C VAL A 255 -1.94 -52.55 9.40
N ASP A 256 -3.08 -52.91 10.01
CA ASP A 256 -3.18 -53.75 11.22
C ASP A 256 -2.30 -53.25 12.38
N ARG A 257 -2.14 -51.93 12.45
CA ARG A 257 -1.31 -51.29 13.50
C ARG A 257 -2.12 -51.07 14.77
N ARG A 258 -1.55 -51.44 15.88
CA ARG A 258 -2.08 -51.18 17.22
C ARG A 258 -1.71 -49.77 17.65
N ILE A 259 -2.69 -48.89 17.84
CA ILE A 259 -2.49 -47.50 18.25
C ILE A 259 -3.35 -47.12 19.42
N PRO A 260 -2.87 -46.26 20.34
CA PRO A 260 -3.57 -45.93 21.58
C PRO A 260 -4.68 -44.88 21.37
N ILE A 261 -5.68 -44.92 22.25
CA ILE A 261 -6.65 -43.84 22.45
C ILE A 261 -6.10 -42.96 23.59
N VAL A 262 -5.93 -41.68 23.29
CA VAL A 262 -5.41 -40.65 24.22
C VAL A 262 -6.48 -39.64 24.57
N GLY A 263 -6.44 -39.12 25.78
CA GLY A 263 -7.31 -38.03 26.20
C GLY A 263 -6.66 -36.68 25.94
N ASP A 264 -7.26 -35.89 25.04
CA ASP A 264 -6.76 -34.58 24.69
C ASP A 264 -7.94 -33.63 24.39
N GLU A 265 -7.87 -32.42 24.89
CA GLU A 265 -8.88 -31.37 24.64
C GLU A 265 -8.98 -30.93 23.20
N HIS A 266 -7.99 -31.26 22.35
CA HIS A 266 -8.05 -31.08 20.93
C HIS A 266 -9.26 -31.75 20.29
N ALA A 267 -9.70 -32.88 20.84
CA ALA A 267 -10.95 -33.52 20.43
C ALA A 267 -12.16 -32.79 21.03
N ASP A 268 -12.87 -32.06 20.18
CA ASP A 268 -14.08 -31.33 20.53
C ASP A 268 -15.27 -32.29 20.60
N MET A 269 -15.92 -32.37 21.78
CA MET A 269 -17.06 -33.26 22.01
C MET A 269 -18.25 -33.00 21.10
N GLU A 270 -18.38 -31.76 20.61
CA GLU A 270 -19.52 -31.31 19.81
C GLU A 270 -19.25 -31.35 18.30
N LYS A 271 -18.01 -31.60 17.90
CA LYS A 271 -17.62 -31.66 16.50
C LYS A 271 -17.43 -33.10 16.00
N GLY A 272 -17.95 -33.36 14.82
CA GLY A 272 -17.84 -34.67 14.19
C GLY A 272 -18.38 -35.79 15.06
N THR A 273 -17.57 -36.82 15.28
CA THR A 273 -17.90 -37.99 16.10
C THR A 273 -17.40 -37.87 17.54
N GLY A 274 -16.63 -36.85 17.88
CA GLY A 274 -15.91 -36.71 19.14
C GLY A 274 -14.60 -37.49 19.19
N CYS A 275 -14.30 -38.31 18.19
CA CYS A 275 -13.02 -39.03 18.02
C CYS A 275 -12.24 -38.45 16.87
N VAL A 276 -10.98 -38.09 17.11
CA VAL A 276 -10.09 -37.51 16.12
C VAL A 276 -8.92 -38.44 15.88
N LYS A 277 -8.74 -38.86 14.62
CA LYS A 277 -7.52 -39.59 14.25
C LYS A 277 -6.31 -38.66 14.37
N ILE A 278 -5.20 -39.18 14.87
CA ILE A 278 -3.96 -38.40 15.05
C ILE A 278 -2.87 -38.93 14.11
N THR A 279 -2.47 -38.07 13.18
CA THR A 279 -1.42 -38.33 12.18
C THR A 279 -0.33 -37.29 12.32
N PRO A 280 0.58 -37.41 13.30
CA PRO A 280 1.53 -36.34 13.65
C PRO A 280 2.46 -35.92 12.51
N ALA A 281 2.74 -36.79 11.56
CA ALA A 281 3.61 -36.49 10.42
C ALA A 281 2.92 -35.75 9.27
N HIS A 282 1.58 -35.59 9.27
CA HIS A 282 0.83 -35.05 8.14
C HIS A 282 -0.20 -33.98 8.50
N ASP A 283 -0.25 -33.54 9.76
CA ASP A 283 -1.11 -32.47 10.22
C ASP A 283 -0.45 -31.70 11.36
N PHE A 284 -0.48 -30.35 11.31
CA PHE A 284 0.17 -29.50 12.31
C PHE A 284 -0.46 -29.59 13.69
N ASN A 285 -1.79 -29.73 13.78
CA ASN A 285 -2.47 -29.87 15.05
C ASN A 285 -2.19 -31.26 15.65
N ASP A 286 -2.22 -32.29 14.83
CA ASP A 286 -1.90 -33.65 15.23
C ASP A 286 -0.43 -33.79 15.67
N TYR A 287 0.45 -33.02 15.05
CA TYR A 287 1.86 -32.96 15.46
C TYR A 287 2.02 -32.47 16.90
N GLU A 288 1.26 -31.45 17.31
CA GLU A 288 1.29 -30.94 18.68
C GLU A 288 0.65 -31.95 19.68
N VAL A 289 -0.46 -32.58 19.29
CA VAL A 289 -1.04 -33.70 20.10
C VAL A 289 -0.04 -34.84 20.25
N GLY A 290 0.62 -35.19 19.16
CA GLY A 290 1.66 -36.23 19.13
C GLY A 290 2.81 -35.93 20.11
N LYS A 291 3.27 -34.71 20.17
CA LYS A 291 4.28 -34.27 21.13
C LYS A 291 3.81 -34.41 22.59
N ARG A 292 2.61 -33.96 22.90
CA ARG A 292 2.04 -34.03 24.28
C ARG A 292 1.90 -35.46 24.78
N HIS A 293 1.58 -36.37 23.87
CA HIS A 293 1.35 -37.78 24.21
C HIS A 293 2.50 -38.72 23.79
N GLN A 294 3.61 -38.16 23.29
CA GLN A 294 4.79 -38.89 22.81
C GLN A 294 4.45 -39.97 21.75
N LEU A 295 3.53 -39.64 20.86
CA LEU A 295 3.13 -40.51 19.78
C LEU A 295 4.21 -40.49 18.68
N PRO A 296 4.64 -41.65 18.17
CA PRO A 296 5.57 -41.70 17.03
C PRO A 296 4.99 -41.02 15.81
N MET A 297 5.84 -40.54 14.96
CA MET A 297 5.51 -39.86 13.71
C MET A 297 5.82 -40.80 12.54
N ILE A 298 4.82 -41.09 11.70
CA ILE A 298 4.97 -41.99 10.55
C ILE A 298 4.77 -41.18 9.27
N ASN A 299 5.86 -40.93 8.55
CA ASN A 299 5.79 -40.26 7.23
C ASN A 299 5.49 -41.29 6.15
N ILE A 300 4.34 -41.12 5.48
CA ILE A 300 3.88 -42.04 4.43
C ILE A 300 4.03 -41.46 3.02
N LEU A 301 4.38 -40.20 2.88
CA LEU A 301 4.48 -39.50 1.59
C LEU A 301 5.92 -39.22 1.20
N THR A 302 6.20 -39.33 -0.11
CA THR A 302 7.43 -38.84 -0.74
C THR A 302 7.36 -37.33 -0.92
N PHE A 303 8.48 -36.72 -1.30
CA PHE A 303 8.51 -35.29 -1.67
C PHE A 303 7.63 -34.91 -2.86
N ASP A 304 7.24 -35.88 -3.70
CA ASP A 304 6.26 -35.73 -4.77
C ASP A 304 4.79 -35.88 -4.27
N ALA A 305 4.60 -36.11 -2.99
CA ALA A 305 3.31 -36.45 -2.38
C ALA A 305 2.70 -37.74 -2.90
N ASN A 306 3.51 -38.72 -3.20
CA ASN A 306 3.09 -40.10 -3.52
C ASN A 306 3.26 -41.00 -2.29
N ILE A 307 2.49 -42.04 -2.15
CA ILE A 307 2.66 -43.03 -1.08
C ILE A 307 4.05 -43.67 -1.20
N ARG A 308 4.79 -43.70 -0.14
CA ARG A 308 6.13 -44.30 -0.05
C ARG A 308 6.09 -45.82 -0.22
N ASP A 309 7.19 -46.39 -0.67
CA ASP A 309 7.39 -47.85 -0.68
C ASP A 309 7.53 -48.39 0.75
N ALA A 310 8.26 -47.66 1.60
CA ALA A 310 8.34 -47.91 3.01
C ALA A 310 8.18 -46.58 3.77
N SER A 311 7.39 -46.56 4.83
CA SER A 311 7.25 -45.37 5.68
C SER A 311 8.54 -45.08 6.47
N GLU A 312 8.66 -43.84 6.91
CA GLU A 312 9.69 -43.43 7.85
C GLU A 312 9.05 -43.24 9.23
N VAL A 313 9.63 -43.84 10.27
CA VAL A 313 9.11 -43.76 11.63
C VAL A 313 10.08 -42.95 12.48
N PHE A 314 9.59 -41.94 13.17
CA PHE A 314 10.37 -41.08 14.04
C PHE A 314 9.73 -40.97 15.42
N ASN A 315 10.56 -40.75 16.44
CA ASN A 315 10.08 -40.29 17.75
C ASN A 315 9.74 -38.78 17.70
N THR A 316 9.26 -38.23 18.81
CA THR A 316 8.87 -36.81 18.90
C THR A 316 10.03 -35.82 18.78
N ASN A 317 11.26 -36.29 18.90
CA ASN A 317 12.46 -35.48 18.68
C ASN A 317 12.95 -35.50 17.23
N GLY A 318 12.29 -36.28 16.37
CA GLY A 318 12.67 -36.43 14.95
C GLY A 318 13.78 -37.45 14.70
N GLU A 319 14.10 -38.28 15.71
CA GLU A 319 15.07 -39.37 15.58
C GLU A 319 14.37 -40.63 15.07
N ALA A 320 15.08 -41.43 14.27
CA ALA A 320 14.54 -42.68 13.75
C ALA A 320 14.08 -43.60 14.90
N SER A 321 12.94 -44.25 14.73
CA SER A 321 12.31 -45.08 15.75
C SER A 321 11.88 -46.41 15.16
N ASP A 322 11.95 -47.45 15.93
CA ASP A 322 11.48 -48.80 15.63
C ASP A 322 10.14 -49.14 16.29
N ALA A 323 9.44 -48.11 16.80
CA ALA A 323 8.17 -48.26 17.48
C ALA A 323 7.06 -48.93 16.65
N TYR A 324 7.14 -48.78 15.33
CA TYR A 324 6.22 -49.37 14.36
C TYR A 324 6.95 -49.91 13.13
N SER A 325 6.32 -50.88 12.43
CA SER A 325 6.83 -51.36 11.15
C SER A 325 6.79 -50.24 10.08
N THR A 326 7.82 -50.21 9.26
CA THR A 326 7.89 -49.32 8.08
C THR A 326 7.13 -49.83 6.87
N GLU A 327 6.62 -51.07 6.94
CA GLU A 327 5.92 -51.70 5.81
C GLU A 327 4.60 -50.98 5.49
N LEU A 328 4.41 -50.66 4.21
CA LEU A 328 3.15 -50.13 3.68
C LEU A 328 2.58 -51.16 2.68
N PRO A 329 1.24 -51.21 2.56
CA PRO A 329 0.61 -52.16 1.62
C PRO A 329 1.07 -51.93 0.17
N ALA A 330 1.53 -53.01 -0.49
CA ALA A 330 2.09 -52.95 -1.84
C ALA A 330 1.15 -52.27 -2.86
N LYS A 331 -0.16 -52.46 -2.70
CA LYS A 331 -1.16 -51.89 -3.60
C LYS A 331 -1.25 -50.36 -3.58
N TYR A 332 -0.75 -49.72 -2.52
CA TYR A 332 -0.74 -48.24 -2.39
C TYR A 332 0.61 -47.63 -2.70
N GLN A 333 1.69 -48.38 -2.68
CA GLN A 333 3.06 -47.90 -2.92
C GLN A 333 3.14 -47.19 -4.28
N GLY A 334 3.70 -45.97 -4.29
CA GLY A 334 3.85 -45.15 -5.49
C GLY A 334 2.60 -44.45 -5.97
N MET A 335 1.43 -44.69 -5.36
CA MET A 335 0.21 -43.95 -5.73
C MET A 335 0.31 -42.46 -5.39
N GLU A 336 -0.18 -41.65 -6.34
CA GLU A 336 -0.41 -40.23 -6.05
C GLU A 336 -1.45 -40.09 -4.92
N ARG A 337 -1.25 -39.09 -4.04
CA ARG A 337 -2.04 -38.89 -2.80
C ARG A 337 -3.56 -38.95 -2.98
N PHE A 338 -4.11 -38.29 -4.02
CA PHE A 338 -5.56 -38.25 -4.24
C PHE A 338 -6.08 -39.55 -4.90
N ALA A 339 -5.28 -40.24 -5.68
CA ALA A 339 -5.58 -41.57 -6.15
C ALA A 339 -5.59 -42.56 -4.96
N ALA A 340 -4.64 -42.46 -4.05
CA ALA A 340 -4.59 -43.25 -2.84
C ALA A 340 -5.81 -42.97 -1.94
N ARG A 341 -6.24 -41.71 -1.81
CA ARG A 341 -7.47 -41.34 -1.10
C ARG A 341 -8.67 -42.12 -1.58
N LYS A 342 -8.88 -42.13 -2.89
CA LYS A 342 -10.01 -42.85 -3.51
C LYS A 342 -9.91 -44.36 -3.26
N ALA A 343 -8.74 -44.93 -3.40
CA ALA A 343 -8.51 -46.35 -3.21
C ALA A 343 -8.70 -46.77 -1.73
N ILE A 344 -8.28 -45.98 -0.78
CA ILE A 344 -8.46 -46.26 0.64
C ILE A 344 -9.93 -46.15 1.04
N VAL A 345 -10.65 -45.17 0.57
CA VAL A 345 -12.10 -45.04 0.81
C VAL A 345 -12.84 -46.28 0.24
N ALA A 346 -12.48 -46.73 -0.96
CA ALA A 346 -13.06 -47.92 -1.57
C ALA A 346 -12.78 -49.17 -0.72
N GLU A 347 -11.59 -49.32 -0.16
CA GLU A 347 -11.25 -50.47 0.70
C GLU A 347 -12.00 -50.42 2.03
N PHE A 348 -12.18 -49.26 2.65
CA PHE A 348 -13.01 -49.13 3.84
C PHE A 348 -14.46 -49.49 3.57
N ASP A 349 -15.00 -49.09 2.43
CA ASP A 349 -16.38 -49.47 2.02
C ASP A 349 -16.51 -51.00 1.78
N GLU A 350 -15.56 -51.55 1.03
CA GLU A 350 -15.52 -53.02 0.75
C GLU A 350 -15.40 -53.85 2.01
N ARG A 351 -14.66 -53.38 3.01
CA ARG A 351 -14.53 -54.04 4.34
C ARG A 351 -15.70 -53.77 5.29
N GLY A 352 -16.68 -52.96 4.91
CA GLY A 352 -17.79 -52.56 5.75
C GLY A 352 -17.39 -51.62 6.88
N LEU A 353 -16.28 -50.91 6.77
CA LEU A 353 -15.71 -49.98 7.74
C LEU A 353 -15.97 -48.50 7.42
N LEU A 354 -16.62 -48.23 6.28
CA LEU A 354 -17.09 -46.90 5.95
C LEU A 354 -18.44 -46.64 6.57
N GLU A 355 -18.51 -45.77 7.55
CA GLU A 355 -19.78 -45.51 8.26
C GLU A 355 -20.70 -44.60 7.41
N GLU A 356 -20.21 -43.50 6.95
CA GLU A 356 -20.91 -42.55 6.08
C GLU A 356 -19.93 -41.55 5.42
N VAL A 357 -20.43 -40.89 4.35
CA VAL A 357 -19.75 -39.80 3.67
C VAL A 357 -20.68 -38.59 3.71
N LYS A 358 -20.21 -37.47 4.24
CA LYS A 358 -20.96 -36.21 4.30
C LYS A 358 -20.31 -35.16 3.44
N ASP A 359 -21.13 -34.37 2.74
CA ASP A 359 -20.64 -33.14 2.11
C ASP A 359 -20.09 -32.21 3.17
N HIS A 360 -18.95 -31.63 2.91
CA HIS A 360 -18.26 -30.74 3.84
C HIS A 360 -17.53 -29.63 3.10
N ASP A 361 -17.83 -28.39 3.48
CA ASP A 361 -17.09 -27.23 2.98
C ASP A 361 -15.81 -27.09 3.82
N LEU A 362 -14.67 -27.02 3.15
CA LEU A 362 -13.36 -26.96 3.78
C LEU A 362 -12.45 -25.96 3.08
N GLN A 363 -11.46 -25.51 3.79
CA GLN A 363 -10.38 -24.71 3.25
C GLN A 363 -9.19 -25.60 2.92
N VAL A 364 -8.79 -25.61 1.66
CA VAL A 364 -7.67 -26.41 1.19
C VAL A 364 -6.46 -25.51 0.97
N PRO A 365 -5.29 -25.81 1.59
CA PRO A 365 -4.09 -25.01 1.44
C PRO A 365 -3.42 -25.25 0.09
N TYR A 366 -3.20 -24.17 -0.66
CA TYR A 366 -2.47 -24.19 -1.94
C TYR A 366 -1.21 -23.35 -1.82
N GLY A 367 -0.15 -23.77 -2.47
CA GLY A 367 1.04 -22.92 -2.65
C GLY A 367 0.73 -21.78 -3.65
N ASP A 368 1.02 -20.56 -3.26
CA ASP A 368 0.75 -19.37 -4.09
C ASP A 368 1.54 -19.39 -5.41
N ARG A 369 2.72 -20.01 -5.39
CA ARG A 369 3.65 -20.12 -6.53
C ARG A 369 3.47 -21.41 -7.31
N GLY A 370 3.42 -22.55 -6.62
CA GLY A 370 3.27 -23.88 -7.24
C GLY A 370 1.86 -24.14 -7.76
N GLY A 371 0.87 -23.54 -7.15
CA GLY A 371 -0.55 -23.71 -7.52
C GLY A 371 -1.10 -25.10 -7.22
N VAL A 372 -0.43 -25.86 -6.34
CA VAL A 372 -0.82 -27.21 -5.92
C VAL A 372 -1.13 -27.25 -4.44
N VAL A 373 -1.87 -28.25 -4.01
CA VAL A 373 -2.16 -28.48 -2.59
C VAL A 373 -0.87 -28.75 -1.83
N ILE A 374 -0.66 -28.01 -0.76
CA ILE A 374 0.51 -28.14 0.13
C ILE A 374 0.34 -29.33 1.06
N GLU A 375 1.43 -30.03 1.33
CA GLU A 375 1.47 -31.13 2.30
C GLU A 375 2.30 -30.73 3.54
N PRO A 376 1.75 -30.84 4.74
CA PRO A 376 2.57 -30.91 5.96
C PRO A 376 3.52 -32.11 5.88
N MET A 377 4.83 -31.86 6.02
CA MET A 377 5.83 -32.89 5.82
C MET A 377 6.99 -32.77 6.81
N LEU A 378 7.44 -33.89 7.34
CA LEU A 378 8.62 -33.94 8.22
C LEU A 378 9.90 -33.85 7.38
N THR A 379 10.67 -32.80 7.60
CA THR A 379 11.93 -32.56 6.90
C THR A 379 12.99 -32.03 7.86
N ASP A 380 14.26 -32.30 7.53
CA ASP A 380 15.38 -31.64 8.17
C ASP A 380 15.54 -30.24 7.61
N GLN A 381 15.39 -29.25 8.47
CA GLN A 381 15.45 -27.84 8.11
C GLN A 381 16.29 -27.05 9.12
N TRP A 382 16.74 -25.88 8.72
CA TRP A 382 17.36 -24.90 9.59
C TRP A 382 16.33 -23.93 10.15
N TYR A 383 16.49 -23.60 11.44
CA TYR A 383 15.55 -22.74 12.17
C TYR A 383 16.25 -21.64 12.95
N VAL A 384 15.60 -20.49 13.06
CA VAL A 384 15.95 -19.45 14.03
C VAL A 384 15.02 -19.56 15.24
N ARG A 385 15.59 -19.59 16.44
CA ARG A 385 14.84 -19.44 17.69
C ARG A 385 14.43 -18.00 17.84
N THR A 386 13.19 -17.68 17.50
CA THR A 386 12.72 -16.29 17.43
C THR A 386 12.27 -15.70 18.74
N ALA A 387 11.84 -16.51 19.71
CA ALA A 387 11.32 -16.03 20.98
C ALA A 387 12.25 -15.08 21.75
N PRO A 388 13.57 -15.36 21.89
CA PRO A 388 14.50 -14.41 22.54
C PRO A 388 14.65 -13.09 21.77
N LEU A 389 14.63 -13.15 20.45
CA LEU A 389 14.74 -11.96 19.57
C LEU A 389 13.46 -11.13 19.61
N ALA A 390 12.31 -11.80 19.66
CA ALA A 390 10.99 -11.16 19.68
C ALA A 390 10.76 -10.34 20.95
N LYS A 391 11.29 -10.76 22.09
CA LYS A 391 11.14 -10.04 23.35
C LYS A 391 11.65 -8.60 23.26
N THR A 392 12.87 -8.40 22.78
CA THR A 392 13.47 -7.08 22.59
C THR A 392 12.74 -6.29 21.52
N ALA A 393 12.30 -6.94 20.45
CA ALA A 393 11.55 -6.33 19.37
C ALA A 393 10.16 -5.83 19.81
N VAL A 394 9.47 -6.56 20.68
CA VAL A 394 8.18 -6.11 21.26
C VAL A 394 8.39 -4.91 22.17
N GLU A 395 9.41 -4.92 23.02
CA GLU A 395 9.74 -3.82 23.92
C GLU A 395 10.00 -2.52 23.16
N ALA A 396 10.66 -2.56 22.00
CA ALA A 396 10.94 -1.37 21.18
C ALA A 396 9.68 -0.65 20.71
N VAL A 397 8.62 -1.37 20.42
CA VAL A 397 7.32 -0.77 20.03
C VAL A 397 6.52 -0.35 21.26
N GLU A 398 6.53 -1.12 22.33
CA GLU A 398 5.90 -0.76 23.59
C GLU A 398 6.48 0.52 24.20
N ASN A 399 7.81 0.72 24.10
CA ASN A 399 8.51 1.90 24.60
C ASN A 399 8.31 3.14 23.73
N GLY A 400 7.79 2.99 22.51
CA GLY A 400 7.67 4.09 21.55
C GLY A 400 8.95 4.41 20.78
N ASP A 401 10.00 3.59 20.87
CA ASP A 401 11.21 3.72 20.06
C ASP A 401 10.89 3.50 18.57
N ILE A 402 9.90 2.66 18.29
CA ILE A 402 9.30 2.46 16.98
C ILE A 402 7.81 2.79 17.08
N GLN A 403 7.33 3.62 16.16
CA GLN A 403 5.93 4.01 16.07
C GLN A 403 5.31 3.51 14.77
N PHE A 404 4.11 2.93 14.84
CA PHE A 404 3.32 2.60 13.66
C PHE A 404 2.36 3.74 13.32
N VAL A 405 2.24 4.05 12.05
CA VAL A 405 1.26 5.00 11.50
C VAL A 405 0.47 4.29 10.39
N PRO A 406 -0.84 4.09 10.53
CA PRO A 406 -1.66 4.36 11.72
C PRO A 406 -1.31 3.43 12.90
N LYS A 407 -1.49 3.94 14.10
CA LYS A 407 -1.12 3.25 15.35
C LYS A 407 -1.80 1.89 15.53
N GLN A 408 -2.99 1.70 15.01
CA GLN A 408 -3.75 0.44 15.09
C GLN A 408 -2.99 -0.80 14.58
N TYR A 409 -2.01 -0.62 13.70
CA TYR A 409 -1.20 -1.74 13.19
C TYR A 409 -0.22 -2.30 14.23
N GLU A 410 0.00 -1.61 15.35
CA GLU A 410 0.71 -2.19 16.50
C GLU A 410 0.04 -3.48 16.99
N ASN A 411 -1.30 -3.54 16.95
CA ASN A 411 -2.05 -4.71 17.41
C ASN A 411 -1.73 -5.95 16.57
N MET A 412 -1.61 -5.79 15.26
CA MET A 412 -1.23 -6.87 14.35
C MET A 412 0.21 -7.33 14.65
N TYR A 413 1.13 -6.39 14.83
CA TYR A 413 2.51 -6.67 15.20
C TYR A 413 2.59 -7.44 16.53
N PHE A 414 1.95 -6.98 17.59
CA PHE A 414 1.95 -7.63 18.89
C PHE A 414 1.31 -9.00 18.87
N SER A 415 0.22 -9.16 18.12
CA SER A 415 -0.48 -10.44 17.99
C SER A 415 0.45 -11.53 17.48
N TRP A 416 1.28 -11.22 16.48
CA TRP A 416 2.23 -12.19 15.93
C TRP A 416 3.49 -12.36 16.79
N MET A 417 4.00 -11.27 17.35
CA MET A 417 5.27 -11.30 18.07
C MET A 417 5.20 -11.93 19.45
N ARG A 418 4.05 -11.89 20.11
CA ARG A 418 3.87 -12.48 21.44
C ARG A 418 3.76 -14.00 21.42
N ASP A 419 3.38 -14.56 20.30
CA ASP A 419 3.25 -16.02 20.10
C ASP A 419 4.04 -16.49 18.87
N VAL A 420 5.20 -15.91 18.66
CA VAL A 420 6.03 -16.19 17.48
C VAL A 420 6.64 -17.58 17.57
N GLN A 421 6.52 -18.33 16.49
CA GLN A 421 7.13 -19.65 16.34
C GLN A 421 8.53 -19.55 15.78
N ASP A 422 9.33 -20.61 15.93
CA ASP A 422 10.64 -20.68 15.32
C ASP A 422 10.54 -20.55 13.79
N TRP A 423 11.44 -19.80 13.23
CA TRP A 423 11.43 -19.48 11.80
C TRP A 423 12.24 -20.48 11.00
N CYS A 424 11.61 -21.21 10.10
CA CYS A 424 12.28 -22.08 9.13
C CYS A 424 12.99 -21.23 8.06
N ILE A 425 14.30 -21.27 8.03
CA ILE A 425 15.11 -20.41 7.17
C ILE A 425 15.72 -21.12 5.96
N SER A 426 15.58 -22.42 5.84
CA SER A 426 16.14 -23.19 4.71
C SER A 426 15.10 -23.39 3.61
N ARG A 427 15.56 -23.33 2.34
CA ARG A 427 14.79 -23.59 1.15
C ARG A 427 15.57 -24.52 0.22
N GLN A 428 14.89 -25.44 -0.41
CA GLN A 428 15.48 -26.43 -1.33
C GLN A 428 15.50 -25.85 -2.75
N LEU A 429 16.17 -24.73 -2.89
CA LEU A 429 16.35 -23.98 -4.13
C LEU A 429 17.82 -23.91 -4.50
N TRP A 430 18.11 -23.49 -5.72
CA TRP A 430 19.48 -23.19 -6.15
C TRP A 430 19.77 -21.70 -6.09
N TRP A 431 18.78 -20.86 -6.32
CA TRP A 431 18.91 -19.42 -6.29
C TRP A 431 18.70 -18.85 -4.89
N GLY A 432 19.72 -18.29 -4.31
CA GLY A 432 19.71 -17.69 -2.98
C GLY A 432 21.08 -17.78 -2.31
N HIS A 433 21.12 -17.37 -1.04
CA HIS A 433 22.31 -17.47 -0.20
C HIS A 433 22.47 -18.92 0.29
N ARG A 434 23.50 -19.59 -0.18
CA ARG A 434 23.76 -20.95 0.23
C ARG A 434 24.13 -21.01 1.72
N ILE A 435 23.52 -21.96 2.42
CA ILE A 435 23.72 -22.11 3.87
C ILE A 435 25.19 -22.41 4.17
N PRO A 436 25.86 -21.63 5.07
CA PRO A 436 27.27 -21.78 5.39
C PRO A 436 27.50 -22.88 6.44
N ALA A 437 27.12 -24.08 6.08
CA ALA A 437 27.29 -25.29 6.86
C ALA A 437 27.90 -26.42 6.01
N TRP A 438 28.75 -27.23 6.59
CA TRP A 438 29.42 -28.32 5.94
C TRP A 438 29.20 -29.62 6.71
N TYR A 439 29.14 -30.72 6.00
CA TYR A 439 28.94 -32.06 6.54
C TYR A 439 30.10 -32.94 6.18
N ASP A 440 30.56 -33.75 7.17
CA ASP A 440 31.47 -34.85 6.89
C ASP A 440 30.71 -36.13 6.51
N ASN A 441 31.43 -37.17 6.13
CA ASN A 441 30.85 -38.45 5.72
C ASN A 441 30.18 -39.23 6.87
N GLN A 442 30.31 -38.74 8.11
CA GLN A 442 29.68 -39.30 9.31
C GLN A 442 28.41 -38.55 9.69
N GLY A 443 28.10 -37.48 8.96
CA GLY A 443 26.90 -36.65 9.22
C GLY A 443 27.10 -35.55 10.27
N ASN A 444 28.34 -35.33 10.72
CA ASN A 444 28.60 -34.19 11.62
C ASN A 444 28.46 -32.89 10.89
N VAL A 445 27.90 -31.88 11.55
CA VAL A 445 27.60 -30.55 11.00
C VAL A 445 28.59 -29.54 11.54
N TYR A 446 29.16 -28.74 10.65
CA TYR A 446 30.07 -27.66 10.97
C TYR A 446 29.62 -26.35 10.33
N VAL A 447 29.57 -25.27 11.10
CA VAL A 447 29.16 -23.94 10.64
C VAL A 447 30.37 -23.00 10.66
N GLY A 448 30.51 -22.25 9.59
CA GLY A 448 31.58 -21.26 9.46
C GLY A 448 31.33 -20.40 8.22
N ARG A 449 32.12 -19.36 8.03
CA ARG A 449 31.96 -18.45 6.90
C ARG A 449 32.39 -19.08 5.58
N ASP A 450 33.41 -19.94 5.66
CA ASP A 450 33.91 -20.76 4.56
C ASP A 450 34.44 -22.10 5.07
N GLU A 451 34.80 -22.98 4.14
CA GLU A 451 35.36 -24.31 4.45
C GLU A 451 36.69 -24.25 5.20
N GLU A 452 37.56 -23.26 4.89
CA GLU A 452 38.85 -23.07 5.57
C GLU A 452 38.67 -22.73 7.05
N GLU A 453 37.75 -21.80 7.35
CA GLU A 453 37.39 -21.47 8.72
C GLU A 453 36.82 -22.67 9.47
N VAL A 454 35.93 -23.44 8.85
CA VAL A 454 35.37 -24.67 9.42
C VAL A 454 36.46 -25.66 9.79
N ARG A 455 37.40 -25.91 8.87
CA ARG A 455 38.51 -26.83 9.12
C ARG A 455 39.40 -26.37 10.26
N LYS A 456 39.73 -25.10 10.27
CA LYS A 456 40.58 -24.48 11.29
C LYS A 456 39.93 -24.55 12.68
N ASN A 457 38.66 -24.13 12.79
CA ASN A 457 37.94 -24.05 14.06
C ASN A 457 37.66 -25.43 14.68
N ASN A 458 37.53 -26.45 13.85
CA ASN A 458 37.20 -27.80 14.29
C ASN A 458 38.40 -28.76 14.21
N ASN A 459 39.61 -28.27 13.93
CA ASN A 459 40.84 -29.04 13.78
C ASN A 459 40.69 -30.22 12.79
N LEU A 460 40.05 -30.00 11.69
CA LEU A 460 39.79 -31.00 10.66
C LEU A 460 40.97 -31.11 9.70
N GLU A 461 41.48 -32.33 9.52
CA GLU A 461 42.53 -32.60 8.56
C GLU A 461 42.00 -32.50 7.11
N SER A 462 42.89 -32.17 6.17
CA SER A 462 42.54 -32.05 4.75
C SER A 462 42.00 -33.34 4.11
N VAL A 463 42.28 -34.49 4.71
CA VAL A 463 41.80 -35.81 4.28
C VAL A 463 40.30 -36.00 4.55
N ILE A 464 39.72 -35.24 5.48
CA ILE A 464 38.30 -35.30 5.79
C ILE A 464 37.57 -34.56 4.68
N GLU A 465 36.72 -35.30 3.96
CA GLU A 465 35.86 -34.72 2.91
C GLU A 465 34.70 -33.97 3.55
N LEU A 466 34.48 -32.74 3.11
CA LEU A 466 33.38 -31.89 3.54
C LEU A 466 32.48 -31.51 2.36
N HIS A 467 31.20 -31.56 2.59
CA HIS A 467 30.18 -31.16 1.61
C HIS A 467 29.38 -29.99 2.20
N GLN A 468 29.27 -28.86 1.45
CA GLN A 468 28.44 -27.74 1.85
C GLN A 468 26.99 -28.10 1.71
N ASP A 469 26.15 -27.62 2.63
CA ASP A 469 24.70 -27.74 2.57
C ASP A 469 24.18 -27.26 1.21
N GLU A 470 23.30 -28.01 0.57
CA GLU A 470 22.76 -27.68 -0.75
C GLU A 470 21.62 -26.67 -0.70
N ASP A 471 21.02 -26.47 0.48
CA ASP A 471 19.91 -25.56 0.66
C ASP A 471 20.40 -24.11 0.66
N VAL A 472 19.49 -23.21 0.31
CA VAL A 472 19.69 -21.76 0.42
C VAL A 472 18.81 -21.20 1.52
N LEU A 473 19.14 -19.99 1.98
CA LEU A 473 18.36 -19.29 2.98
C LEU A 473 17.09 -18.69 2.35
N ASP A 474 16.05 -18.63 3.17
CA ASP A 474 14.83 -17.89 2.88
C ASP A 474 15.16 -16.45 2.46
N THR A 475 14.53 -15.96 1.41
CA THR A 475 14.68 -14.57 0.94
C THR A 475 14.54 -13.54 2.05
N TRP A 476 13.60 -13.77 2.97
CA TRP A 476 13.36 -12.87 4.10
C TRP A 476 14.55 -12.82 5.10
N PHE A 477 15.45 -13.75 5.06
CA PHE A 477 16.65 -13.72 5.91
C PHE A 477 17.59 -12.58 5.51
N SER A 478 17.91 -12.46 4.24
CA SER A 478 18.70 -11.34 3.72
C SER A 478 17.93 -10.01 3.75
N SER A 479 16.64 -10.05 3.46
CA SER A 479 15.78 -8.87 3.52
C SER A 479 15.67 -8.28 4.93
N ALA A 480 15.78 -9.11 5.96
CA ALA A 480 15.81 -8.68 7.36
C ALA A 480 17.05 -7.87 7.74
N LEU A 481 18.11 -7.93 6.93
CA LEU A 481 19.36 -7.21 7.15
C LEU A 481 19.42 -5.88 6.38
N TRP A 482 18.37 -5.55 5.66
CA TRP A 482 18.35 -4.46 4.67
C TRP A 482 18.74 -3.10 5.23
N THR A 483 18.29 -2.76 6.43
CA THR A 483 18.54 -1.43 7.00
C THR A 483 20.01 -1.19 7.36
N PHE A 484 20.73 -2.21 7.79
CA PHE A 484 22.13 -2.09 8.20
C PHE A 484 23.11 -2.75 7.25
N GLY A 485 22.72 -3.85 6.60
CA GLY A 485 23.55 -4.52 5.59
C GLY A 485 23.85 -3.63 4.39
N THR A 486 22.88 -2.82 3.96
CA THR A 486 23.06 -1.83 2.88
C THR A 486 24.02 -0.71 3.25
N GLN A 487 24.22 -0.44 4.53
CA GLN A 487 25.11 0.59 5.04
C GLN A 487 26.53 0.08 5.36
N GLY A 488 26.84 -1.17 4.97
CA GLY A 488 28.18 -1.73 5.04
C GLY A 488 28.45 -2.66 6.24
N TRP A 489 27.46 -2.88 7.14
CA TRP A 489 27.63 -3.84 8.23
C TRP A 489 28.06 -5.21 7.67
N PRO A 490 28.98 -5.98 8.30
CA PRO A 490 29.47 -5.89 9.68
C PRO A 490 30.53 -4.82 9.95
N GLU A 491 31.05 -4.16 8.94
CA GLU A 491 32.00 -3.07 9.13
C GLU A 491 31.30 -1.84 9.76
N GLN A 492 32.04 -1.14 10.63
CA GLN A 492 31.56 0.09 11.25
C GLN A 492 31.83 1.28 10.33
N THR A 493 31.07 1.36 9.23
CA THR A 493 31.21 2.40 8.22
C THR A 493 30.68 3.76 8.70
N ASP A 494 31.12 4.82 8.05
CA ASP A 494 30.57 6.17 8.30
C ASP A 494 29.09 6.25 7.92
N ASP A 495 28.68 5.59 6.85
CA ASP A 495 27.28 5.52 6.42
C ASP A 495 26.39 4.88 7.48
N LEU A 496 26.84 3.80 8.09
CA LEU A 496 26.11 3.14 9.18
C LEU A 496 25.94 4.08 10.38
N LYS A 497 26.95 4.86 10.71
CA LYS A 497 26.89 5.83 11.81
C LYS A 497 25.97 7.00 11.52
N VAL A 498 25.94 7.48 10.27
CA VAL A 498 25.18 8.68 9.87
C VAL A 498 23.72 8.37 9.57
N PHE A 499 23.44 7.28 8.83
CA PHE A 499 22.10 7.02 8.29
C PHE A 499 21.34 5.92 9.00
N HIS A 500 21.92 5.23 9.96
CA HIS A 500 21.22 4.22 10.75
C HIS A 500 21.01 4.72 12.21
N PRO A 501 19.80 4.55 12.79
CA PRO A 501 18.59 3.97 12.22
C PRO A 501 17.99 4.82 11.11
N SER A 502 17.22 4.18 10.22
CA SER A 502 16.40 4.85 9.22
C SER A 502 15.27 5.64 9.90
N ASP A 503 14.79 6.71 9.28
CA ASP A 503 13.73 7.56 9.89
C ASP A 503 12.33 6.97 9.67
N VAL A 504 12.04 6.55 8.45
CA VAL A 504 10.73 6.03 8.07
C VAL A 504 10.89 4.77 7.22
N LEU A 505 10.09 3.78 7.52
CA LEU A 505 9.83 2.64 6.65
C LEU A 505 8.42 2.76 6.09
N VAL A 506 8.27 2.73 4.78
CA VAL A 506 6.97 2.70 4.10
C VAL A 506 6.72 1.29 3.59
N THR A 507 5.64 0.67 4.02
CA THR A 507 5.34 -0.73 3.70
C THR A 507 3.85 -0.99 3.65
N GLY A 508 3.44 -2.06 2.96
CA GLY A 508 2.10 -2.62 3.07
C GLY A 508 1.90 -3.37 4.38
N PHE A 509 0.67 -3.55 4.81
CA PHE A 509 0.34 -4.28 6.05
C PHE A 509 0.64 -5.79 5.93
N ASP A 510 0.64 -6.32 4.73
CA ASP A 510 0.80 -7.74 4.43
C ASP A 510 2.21 -8.29 4.75
N ILE A 511 3.21 -7.43 4.86
CA ILE A 511 4.59 -7.84 5.20
C ILE A 511 5.09 -7.31 6.55
N ILE A 512 4.20 -6.88 7.43
CA ILE A 512 4.58 -6.42 8.78
C ILE A 512 5.30 -7.54 9.55
N PHE A 513 4.77 -8.75 9.54
CA PHE A 513 5.42 -9.88 10.21
C PHE A 513 6.69 -10.35 9.49
N PHE A 514 6.61 -10.52 8.18
CA PHE A 514 7.68 -11.19 7.41
C PHE A 514 8.89 -10.31 7.18
N TRP A 515 8.69 -9.02 7.08
CA TRP A 515 9.77 -8.08 6.84
C TRP A 515 10.02 -7.14 8.02
N VAL A 516 9.02 -6.38 8.42
CA VAL A 516 9.15 -5.37 9.48
C VAL A 516 9.60 -6.00 10.79
N ALA A 517 8.89 -7.01 11.29
CA ALA A 517 9.20 -7.70 12.54
C ALA A 517 10.58 -8.35 12.50
N ARG A 518 10.93 -9.00 11.40
CA ARG A 518 12.22 -9.65 11.22
C ARG A 518 13.37 -8.66 11.13
N MET A 519 13.18 -7.51 10.47
CA MET A 519 14.16 -6.42 10.50
C MET A 519 14.38 -5.90 11.92
N ILE A 520 13.33 -5.72 12.70
CA ILE A 520 13.45 -5.27 14.08
C ILE A 520 14.25 -6.28 14.91
N MET A 521 13.90 -7.57 14.84
CA MET A 521 14.60 -8.63 15.57
C MET A 521 16.09 -8.69 15.23
N MET A 522 16.43 -8.72 13.96
CA MET A 522 17.82 -8.84 13.49
C MET A 522 18.63 -7.58 13.78
N THR A 523 18.08 -6.43 13.50
CA THR A 523 18.77 -5.16 13.76
C THR A 523 19.10 -5.00 15.23
N MET A 524 18.14 -5.22 16.12
CA MET A 524 18.34 -5.01 17.56
C MET A 524 19.31 -6.05 18.16
N HIS A 525 19.44 -7.21 17.55
CA HIS A 525 20.42 -8.21 17.98
C HIS A 525 21.84 -7.86 17.55
N PHE A 526 22.04 -7.34 16.34
CA PHE A 526 23.35 -7.14 15.75
C PHE A 526 23.89 -5.72 15.83
N VAL A 527 23.03 -4.72 15.81
CA VAL A 527 23.45 -3.31 15.78
C VAL A 527 23.25 -2.68 17.16
N LYS A 528 24.37 -2.21 17.74
CA LYS A 528 24.39 -1.55 19.03
C LYS A 528 24.88 -0.11 18.86
N ASP A 529 24.39 0.80 19.69
CA ASP A 529 24.90 2.15 19.77
C ASP A 529 26.25 2.19 20.52
N GLU A 530 26.81 3.40 20.65
CA GLU A 530 28.10 3.61 21.34
C GLU A 530 28.11 3.16 22.81
N ASN A 531 26.94 3.07 23.44
CA ASN A 531 26.73 2.62 24.79
C ASN A 531 26.39 1.12 24.89
N GLY A 532 26.39 0.41 23.78
CA GLY A 532 26.00 -1.01 23.69
C GLY A 532 24.50 -1.26 23.75
N LYS A 533 23.66 -0.24 23.64
CA LYS A 533 22.21 -0.39 23.58
C LYS A 533 21.77 -0.84 22.18
N PRO A 534 20.84 -1.82 22.07
CA PRO A 534 20.26 -2.21 20.79
C PRO A 534 19.66 -1.02 20.02
N GLN A 535 20.05 -0.88 18.76
CA GLN A 535 19.43 0.11 17.87
C GLN A 535 18.20 -0.48 17.17
N VAL A 536 17.17 0.34 17.01
CA VAL A 536 16.04 0.01 16.14
C VAL A 536 16.43 0.20 14.67
N PRO A 537 15.80 -0.53 13.73
CA PRO A 537 16.12 -0.36 12.31
C PRO A 537 15.57 0.95 11.72
N PHE A 538 14.45 1.41 12.24
CA PHE A 538 13.73 2.62 11.81
C PHE A 538 12.89 3.15 12.97
N LYS A 539 12.58 4.44 12.92
CA LYS A 539 11.83 5.14 13.98
C LYS A 539 10.32 5.07 13.77
N THR A 540 9.86 5.15 12.52
CA THR A 540 8.45 5.14 12.15
C THR A 540 8.18 4.11 11.06
N VAL A 541 7.14 3.32 11.24
CA VAL A 541 6.60 2.42 10.21
C VAL A 541 5.30 3.02 9.68
N TYR A 542 5.35 3.55 8.48
CA TYR A 542 4.17 4.04 7.78
C TYR A 542 3.55 2.90 6.96
N VAL A 543 2.37 2.47 7.37
CA VAL A 543 1.67 1.34 6.75
C VAL A 543 0.66 1.86 5.74
N THR A 544 0.82 1.42 4.49
CA THR A 544 -0.08 1.79 3.40
C THR A 544 -1.17 0.75 3.19
N GLY A 545 -2.32 1.18 2.66
CA GLY A 545 -3.28 0.29 2.04
C GLY A 545 -2.79 -0.23 0.70
N LEU A 546 -3.51 -1.18 0.14
CA LEU A 546 -3.24 -1.73 -1.19
C LEU A 546 -3.98 -0.92 -2.26
N ILE A 547 -3.38 -0.81 -3.44
CA ILE A 547 -4.08 -0.30 -4.61
C ILE A 547 -4.83 -1.45 -5.28
N ARG A 548 -6.14 -1.27 -5.39
CA ARG A 548 -7.08 -2.19 -6.02
C ARG A 548 -7.50 -1.64 -7.38
N ASP A 549 -8.00 -2.50 -8.24
CA ASP A 549 -8.59 -2.05 -9.50
C ASP A 549 -9.90 -1.26 -9.30
N GLU A 550 -10.47 -0.76 -10.37
CA GLU A 550 -11.72 0.01 -10.34
C GLU A 550 -12.93 -0.76 -9.76
N ASN A 551 -12.87 -2.07 -9.73
CA ASN A 551 -13.91 -2.94 -9.17
C ASN A 551 -13.67 -3.30 -7.70
N GLY A 552 -12.56 -2.86 -7.13
CA GLY A 552 -12.15 -3.18 -5.76
C GLY A 552 -11.42 -4.52 -5.61
N ASP A 553 -11.01 -5.14 -6.71
CA ASP A 553 -10.24 -6.37 -6.70
C ASP A 553 -8.74 -6.13 -6.54
N LYS A 554 -8.07 -7.00 -5.78
CA LYS A 554 -6.62 -6.97 -5.66
C LYS A 554 -5.98 -7.15 -7.04
N MET A 555 -5.06 -6.27 -7.40
CA MET A 555 -4.30 -6.38 -8.65
C MET A 555 -3.33 -7.55 -8.58
N SER A 556 -3.37 -8.42 -9.57
CA SER A 556 -2.42 -9.52 -9.72
C SER A 556 -2.20 -9.87 -11.18
N LYS A 557 -1.01 -10.38 -11.49
CA LYS A 557 -0.68 -10.84 -12.86
C LYS A 557 -1.59 -11.97 -13.30
N SER A 558 -2.01 -12.85 -12.38
CA SER A 558 -2.91 -13.97 -12.68
C SER A 558 -4.33 -13.53 -13.05
N LYS A 559 -4.80 -12.41 -12.49
CA LYS A 559 -6.11 -11.82 -12.83
C LYS A 559 -6.05 -10.91 -14.06
N GLY A 560 -4.86 -10.53 -14.51
CA GLY A 560 -4.65 -9.64 -15.65
C GLY A 560 -5.16 -8.21 -15.45
N ASN A 561 -5.34 -7.79 -14.20
CA ASN A 561 -5.81 -6.46 -13.83
C ASN A 561 -4.70 -5.53 -13.33
N VAL A 562 -3.45 -5.94 -13.45
CA VAL A 562 -2.28 -5.11 -13.10
C VAL A 562 -2.14 -3.97 -14.09
N LEU A 563 -1.90 -2.76 -13.57
CA LEU A 563 -1.57 -1.58 -14.35
C LEU A 563 -0.10 -1.23 -14.13
N ASP A 564 0.60 -0.96 -15.23
CA ASP A 564 1.97 -0.46 -15.23
C ASP A 564 1.96 1.07 -15.07
N PRO A 565 2.66 1.63 -14.09
CA PRO A 565 2.72 3.09 -13.93
C PRO A 565 3.28 3.81 -15.15
N ILE A 566 4.15 3.19 -15.93
CA ILE A 566 4.69 3.78 -17.15
C ILE A 566 3.59 3.97 -18.20
N ASP A 567 2.62 3.07 -18.28
CA ASP A 567 1.48 3.21 -19.20
C ASP A 567 0.58 4.40 -18.82
N MET A 568 0.51 4.75 -17.53
CA MET A 568 -0.18 5.97 -17.07
C MET A 568 0.60 7.24 -17.44
N ILE A 569 1.92 7.16 -17.40
CA ILE A 569 2.79 8.32 -17.71
C ILE A 569 2.86 8.57 -19.20
N ASP A 570 3.20 7.56 -19.98
CA ASP A 570 3.51 7.67 -21.41
C ASP A 570 2.34 7.33 -22.34
N GLY A 571 1.28 6.73 -21.78
CA GLY A 571 0.18 6.19 -22.55
C GLY A 571 0.51 4.86 -23.21
N ILE A 572 -0.53 4.16 -23.61
CA ILE A 572 -0.43 2.90 -24.36
C ILE A 572 -1.69 2.71 -25.20
N ASP A 573 -1.52 2.24 -26.43
CA ASP A 573 -2.67 1.89 -27.26
C ASP A 573 -3.37 0.61 -26.78
N LEU A 574 -4.63 0.43 -27.16
CA LEU A 574 -5.44 -0.70 -26.68
C LEU A 574 -4.85 -2.05 -27.05
N GLU A 575 -4.37 -2.24 -28.26
CA GLU A 575 -3.82 -3.54 -28.72
C GLU A 575 -2.56 -3.91 -27.96
N SER A 576 -1.65 -2.96 -27.76
CA SER A 576 -0.45 -3.15 -26.95
C SER A 576 -0.77 -3.44 -25.47
N LEU A 577 -1.81 -2.81 -24.91
CA LEU A 577 -2.25 -3.06 -23.54
C LEU A 577 -2.83 -4.46 -23.39
N VAL A 578 -3.64 -4.90 -24.35
CA VAL A 578 -4.19 -6.27 -24.39
C VAL A 578 -3.06 -7.30 -24.47
N GLU A 579 -2.11 -7.11 -25.37
CA GLU A 579 -0.94 -7.98 -25.50
C GLU A 579 -0.13 -8.07 -24.21
N LYS A 580 0.10 -6.94 -23.56
CA LYS A 580 0.83 -6.83 -22.29
C LYS A 580 0.12 -7.58 -21.15
N ARG A 581 -1.21 -7.44 -21.06
CA ARG A 581 -2.02 -8.08 -20.01
C ARG A 581 -2.24 -9.56 -20.23
N CYS A 582 -2.34 -10.00 -21.49
CA CYS A 582 -2.59 -11.39 -21.87
C CYS A 582 -1.31 -12.20 -22.13
N GLY A 583 -0.15 -11.53 -22.24
CA GLY A 583 1.14 -12.18 -22.48
C GLY A 583 1.71 -12.85 -21.24
N ASN A 584 2.38 -13.99 -21.41
CA ASN A 584 3.10 -14.71 -20.36
C ASN A 584 2.28 -15.01 -19.09
N MET A 585 1.01 -15.31 -19.26
CA MET A 585 0.12 -15.58 -18.13
C MET A 585 0.44 -16.92 -17.46
N MET A 586 0.28 -16.95 -16.13
CA MET A 586 0.35 -18.19 -15.36
C MET A 586 -0.81 -19.13 -15.63
N GLN A 587 -1.95 -18.59 -16.06
CA GLN A 587 -3.18 -19.33 -16.38
C GLN A 587 -3.69 -18.90 -17.78
N PRO A 588 -3.17 -19.51 -18.87
CA PRO A 588 -3.53 -19.12 -20.24
C PRO A 588 -5.02 -19.17 -20.55
N GLN A 589 -5.78 -20.00 -19.84
CA GLN A 589 -7.23 -20.12 -20.00
C GLN A 589 -8.01 -18.84 -19.64
N LEU A 590 -7.42 -17.93 -18.88
CA LEU A 590 -8.04 -16.66 -18.50
C LEU A 590 -7.83 -15.55 -19.54
N ALA A 591 -6.99 -15.76 -20.54
CA ALA A 591 -6.62 -14.73 -21.53
C ALA A 591 -7.82 -14.08 -22.22
N LYS A 592 -8.81 -14.85 -22.64
CA LYS A 592 -10.02 -14.33 -23.31
C LYS A 592 -10.86 -13.43 -22.40
N LYS A 593 -10.98 -13.80 -21.14
CA LYS A 593 -11.71 -13.00 -20.15
C LYS A 593 -10.99 -11.68 -19.87
N ILE A 594 -9.68 -11.73 -19.73
CA ILE A 594 -8.83 -10.54 -19.50
C ILE A 594 -8.88 -9.62 -20.72
N GLU A 595 -8.77 -10.14 -21.93
CA GLU A 595 -8.90 -9.35 -23.15
C GLU A 595 -10.25 -8.63 -23.23
N LYS A 596 -11.35 -9.35 -22.98
CA LYS A 596 -12.69 -8.76 -22.96
C LYS A 596 -12.83 -7.63 -21.94
N ASN A 597 -12.34 -7.84 -20.72
CA ASN A 597 -12.39 -6.85 -19.67
C ASN A 597 -11.52 -5.63 -19.99
N THR A 598 -10.33 -5.84 -20.53
CA THR A 598 -9.42 -4.76 -20.93
C THR A 598 -10.03 -3.90 -22.03
N ARG A 599 -10.62 -4.52 -23.07
CA ARG A 599 -11.31 -3.77 -24.14
C ARG A 599 -12.52 -3.00 -23.67
N LYS A 600 -13.21 -3.51 -22.66
CA LYS A 600 -14.35 -2.80 -22.05
C LYS A 600 -13.91 -1.61 -21.19
N THR A 601 -12.90 -1.79 -20.38
CA THR A 601 -12.41 -0.77 -19.41
C THR A 601 -11.60 0.32 -20.09
N PHE A 602 -10.79 -0.02 -21.09
CA PHE A 602 -9.87 0.89 -21.78
C PHE A 602 -10.13 0.92 -23.29
N GLU A 603 -11.33 1.31 -23.71
CA GLU A 603 -11.76 1.28 -25.13
C GLU A 603 -10.76 1.91 -26.10
N ASN A 604 -10.08 2.97 -25.69
CA ASN A 604 -9.13 3.73 -26.51
C ASN A 604 -7.69 3.62 -25.99
N GLY A 605 -7.40 2.59 -25.20
CA GLY A 605 -6.13 2.49 -24.49
C GLY A 605 -6.04 3.47 -23.32
N ILE A 606 -4.81 3.89 -22.99
CA ILE A 606 -4.53 4.83 -21.92
C ILE A 606 -3.79 6.03 -22.51
N GLU A 607 -4.29 7.24 -22.25
CA GLU A 607 -3.61 8.47 -22.67
C GLU A 607 -2.33 8.71 -21.87
N ALA A 608 -1.43 9.53 -22.41
CA ALA A 608 -0.26 9.99 -21.68
C ALA A 608 -0.62 11.10 -20.70
N TYR A 609 -0.56 10.80 -19.40
CA TYR A 609 -0.91 11.77 -18.34
C TYR A 609 0.29 12.52 -17.79
N GLY A 610 1.50 11.98 -17.96
CA GLY A 610 2.72 12.51 -17.37
C GLY A 610 2.95 12.06 -15.92
N THR A 611 4.17 12.18 -15.46
CA THR A 611 4.60 11.71 -14.13
C THR A 611 4.00 12.55 -13.00
N ASP A 612 3.94 13.87 -13.16
CA ASP A 612 3.41 14.76 -12.11
C ASP A 612 1.94 14.48 -11.80
N ALA A 613 1.11 14.26 -12.84
CA ALA A 613 -0.30 13.91 -12.67
C ALA A 613 -0.46 12.58 -11.92
N LEU A 614 0.34 11.59 -12.27
CA LEU A 614 0.34 10.30 -11.58
C LEU A 614 0.77 10.44 -10.11
N ARG A 615 1.86 11.14 -9.85
CA ARG A 615 2.37 11.37 -8.49
C ARG A 615 1.35 12.13 -7.64
N PHE A 616 0.75 13.17 -8.18
CA PHE A 616 -0.27 13.93 -7.44
C PHE A 616 -1.50 13.07 -7.13
N THR A 617 -1.93 12.24 -8.06
CA THR A 617 -3.04 11.29 -7.85
C THR A 617 -2.72 10.33 -6.71
N LEU A 618 -1.53 9.70 -6.75
CA LEU A 618 -1.10 8.76 -5.72
C LEU A 618 -0.94 9.43 -4.34
N ALA A 619 -0.35 10.62 -4.29
CA ALA A 619 -0.22 11.38 -3.06
C ALA A 619 -1.59 11.79 -2.48
N ALA A 620 -2.50 12.26 -3.34
CA ALA A 620 -3.85 12.64 -2.93
C ALA A 620 -4.70 11.47 -2.42
N MET A 621 -4.36 10.24 -2.82
CA MET A 621 -5.01 9.01 -2.36
C MET A 621 -4.35 8.38 -1.13
N ALA A 622 -3.22 8.90 -0.68
CA ALA A 622 -2.46 8.40 0.45
C ALA A 622 -3.12 8.75 1.79
N SER A 623 -4.29 8.18 2.02
CA SER A 623 -4.99 8.21 3.30
C SER A 623 -4.48 7.10 4.22
N THR A 624 -4.75 7.21 5.52
CA THR A 624 -4.21 6.30 6.52
C THR A 624 -4.77 4.88 6.42
N GLY A 625 -3.96 3.95 5.95
CA GLY A 625 -4.15 2.50 6.10
C GLY A 625 -5.33 1.86 5.37
N ARG A 626 -6.05 2.58 4.53
CA ARG A 626 -7.16 2.03 3.75
C ARG A 626 -6.72 1.60 2.36
N ASP A 627 -7.31 0.52 1.88
CA ASP A 627 -7.19 0.13 0.48
C ASP A 627 -7.81 1.20 -0.43
N ILE A 628 -7.22 1.38 -1.59
CA ILE A 628 -7.54 2.44 -2.53
C ILE A 628 -7.97 1.82 -3.85
N ASN A 629 -9.16 2.16 -4.32
CA ASN A 629 -9.59 1.79 -5.66
C ASN A 629 -9.02 2.80 -6.66
N TRP A 630 -8.32 2.30 -7.67
CA TRP A 630 -7.75 3.15 -8.71
C TRP A 630 -8.84 3.84 -9.52
N ASP A 631 -8.70 5.14 -9.73
CA ASP A 631 -9.67 5.99 -10.43
C ASP A 631 -8.99 6.82 -11.53
N MET A 632 -9.23 6.44 -12.79
CA MET A 632 -8.71 7.14 -13.96
C MET A 632 -9.24 8.57 -14.09
N LYS A 633 -10.44 8.86 -13.59
CA LYS A 633 -10.99 10.22 -13.63
C LYS A 633 -10.23 11.17 -12.71
N ARG A 634 -9.76 10.68 -11.58
CA ARG A 634 -8.91 11.48 -10.70
C ARG A 634 -7.56 11.79 -11.35
N LEU A 635 -6.97 10.82 -12.04
CA LEU A 635 -5.73 11.02 -12.79
C LEU A 635 -5.90 12.11 -13.86
N GLU A 636 -6.99 12.07 -14.63
CA GLU A 636 -7.36 13.13 -15.60
C GLU A 636 -7.54 14.48 -14.91
N GLY A 637 -8.23 14.51 -13.78
CA GLY A 637 -8.43 15.72 -12.99
C GLY A 637 -7.11 16.37 -12.55
N TYR A 638 -6.15 15.59 -12.13
CA TYR A 638 -4.84 16.11 -11.72
C TYR A 638 -3.92 16.45 -12.90
N ARG A 639 -4.09 15.82 -14.05
CA ARG A 639 -3.49 16.33 -15.30
C ARG A 639 -4.00 17.74 -15.61
N ASN A 640 -5.30 17.96 -15.49
CA ASN A 640 -5.91 19.27 -15.69
C ASN A 640 -5.42 20.29 -14.66
N PHE A 641 -5.18 19.87 -13.44
CA PHE A 641 -4.54 20.68 -12.40
C PHE A 641 -3.13 21.13 -12.80
N CYS A 642 -2.30 20.23 -13.31
CA CYS A 642 -0.99 20.59 -13.84
C CYS A 642 -1.08 21.59 -15.01
N ASN A 643 -2.01 21.38 -15.92
CA ASN A 643 -2.25 22.32 -17.02
C ASN A 643 -2.70 23.69 -16.50
N LYS A 644 -3.53 23.73 -15.48
CA LYS A 644 -3.97 25.00 -14.87
C LYS A 644 -2.80 25.74 -14.24
N LEU A 645 -1.94 25.05 -13.50
CA LEU A 645 -0.72 25.62 -12.93
C LEU A 645 0.20 26.19 -14.05
N TRP A 646 0.36 25.46 -15.13
CA TRP A 646 1.15 25.90 -16.27
C TRP A 646 0.61 27.18 -16.89
N ASN A 647 -0.70 27.23 -17.14
CA ASN A 647 -1.35 28.40 -17.71
C ASN A 647 -1.31 29.61 -16.75
N ALA A 648 -1.50 29.39 -15.47
CA ALA A 648 -1.36 30.42 -14.44
C ALA A 648 0.06 31.00 -14.43
N SER A 649 1.07 30.15 -14.51
CA SER A 649 2.47 30.55 -14.57
C SER A 649 2.78 31.37 -15.83
N ARG A 650 2.19 31.00 -16.97
CA ARG A 650 2.29 31.80 -18.20
C ARG A 650 1.68 33.19 -18.03
N TYR A 651 0.50 33.29 -17.42
CA TYR A 651 -0.13 34.57 -17.07
C TYR A 651 0.80 35.42 -16.21
N VAL A 652 1.39 34.84 -15.17
CA VAL A 652 2.35 35.56 -14.31
C VAL A 652 3.54 36.06 -15.12
N MET A 653 4.13 35.23 -15.98
CA MET A 653 5.25 35.62 -16.82
C MET A 653 4.90 36.74 -17.83
N MET A 654 3.74 36.66 -18.45
CA MET A 654 3.27 37.71 -19.37
C MET A 654 3.13 39.06 -18.69
N ASN A 655 2.87 39.08 -17.39
CA ASN A 655 2.72 40.33 -16.63
C ASN A 655 3.97 40.75 -15.87
N THR A 656 5.02 39.96 -15.85
CA THR A 656 6.25 40.23 -15.07
C THR A 656 7.53 40.27 -15.92
N GLU A 657 7.59 39.49 -17.02
CA GLU A 657 8.73 39.47 -17.94
C GLU A 657 8.89 40.83 -18.64
N GLU A 658 10.08 41.36 -18.62
CA GLU A 658 10.37 42.71 -19.17
C GLU A 658 9.54 43.83 -18.53
N GLN A 659 8.98 43.61 -17.35
CA GLN A 659 8.21 44.60 -16.61
C GLN A 659 8.93 44.99 -15.32
N ASP A 660 8.58 46.15 -14.79
CA ASP A 660 9.08 46.64 -13.50
C ASP A 660 8.33 45.93 -12.33
N CYS A 661 9.02 45.04 -11.65
CA CYS A 661 8.53 44.34 -10.47
C CYS A 661 9.03 44.96 -9.14
N GLY A 662 9.61 46.13 -9.21
CA GLY A 662 10.08 46.87 -8.04
C GLY A 662 11.39 46.37 -7.41
N PHE A 663 12.12 45.46 -8.06
CA PHE A 663 13.43 45.00 -7.57
C PHE A 663 14.58 45.98 -7.77
N ASN A 664 14.44 46.90 -8.72
CA ASN A 664 15.45 47.87 -9.05
C ASN A 664 15.19 49.25 -8.38
N GLY A 665 14.37 49.30 -7.35
CA GLY A 665 13.91 50.52 -6.68
C GLY A 665 12.59 51.05 -7.23
N GLY A 666 12.13 52.18 -6.70
CA GLY A 666 10.83 52.76 -6.99
C GLY A 666 9.84 52.50 -5.83
N GLU A 667 8.80 53.30 -5.80
CA GLU A 667 7.74 53.14 -4.80
C GLU A 667 6.92 51.87 -5.09
N ILE A 668 6.62 51.13 -4.05
CA ILE A 668 5.83 49.88 -4.11
C ILE A 668 4.61 50.06 -3.19
N GLU A 669 3.43 49.81 -3.73
CA GLU A 669 2.18 49.72 -3.00
C GLU A 669 1.52 48.36 -3.20
N TYR A 670 1.39 47.61 -2.14
CA TYR A 670 0.71 46.29 -2.19
C TYR A 670 -0.80 46.48 -2.07
N SER A 671 -1.55 45.86 -2.97
CA SER A 671 -2.99 45.79 -2.88
C SER A 671 -3.44 44.89 -1.70
N LEU A 672 -4.70 45.04 -1.32
CA LEU A 672 -5.28 44.12 -0.34
C LEU A 672 -5.24 42.66 -0.83
N ALA A 673 -5.49 42.42 -2.10
CA ALA A 673 -5.38 41.12 -2.70
C ALA A 673 -3.95 40.54 -2.64
N ASP A 674 -2.92 41.39 -2.78
CA ASP A 674 -1.52 40.97 -2.65
C ASP A 674 -1.23 40.48 -1.24
N LYS A 675 -1.67 41.21 -0.24
CA LYS A 675 -1.52 40.87 1.20
C LYS A 675 -2.30 39.61 1.53
N TRP A 676 -3.47 39.46 0.94
CA TRP A 676 -4.34 38.29 1.11
C TRP A 676 -3.70 37.01 0.55
N ILE A 677 -3.20 37.03 -0.67
CA ILE A 677 -2.61 35.82 -1.27
C ILE A 677 -1.31 35.41 -0.57
N GLU A 678 -0.50 36.35 -0.11
CA GLU A 678 0.64 36.04 0.73
C GLU A 678 0.23 35.37 2.04
N SER A 679 -0.82 35.89 2.68
CA SER A 679 -1.35 35.30 3.91
C SER A 679 -1.95 33.91 3.69
N GLN A 680 -2.66 33.71 2.61
CA GLN A 680 -3.17 32.38 2.19
C GLN A 680 -2.02 31.41 1.92
N PHE A 681 -0.95 31.86 1.29
CA PHE A 681 0.24 31.05 1.09
C PHE A 681 0.89 30.64 2.41
N GLU A 682 1.03 31.56 3.37
CA GLU A 682 1.59 31.23 4.68
C GLU A 682 0.76 30.19 5.42
N LEU A 683 -0.57 30.27 5.37
CA LEU A 683 -1.47 29.25 5.91
C LEU A 683 -1.32 27.91 5.18
N ALA A 684 -1.20 27.93 3.86
CA ALA A 684 -1.00 26.74 3.06
C ALA A 684 0.35 26.07 3.37
N ALA A 685 1.43 26.85 3.51
CA ALA A 685 2.74 26.33 3.90
C ALA A 685 2.72 25.69 5.29
N LYS A 686 2.08 26.34 6.26
CA LYS A 686 1.90 25.80 7.60
C LYS A 686 1.12 24.48 7.59
N ALA A 687 -0.02 24.43 6.88
CA ALA A 687 -0.86 23.25 6.79
C ALA A 687 -0.13 22.12 6.05
N PHE A 688 0.54 22.39 4.94
CA PHE A 688 1.30 21.42 4.18
C PHE A 688 2.39 20.74 5.03
N ASN A 689 3.21 21.53 5.70
CA ASN A 689 4.26 21.00 6.57
C ASN A 689 3.70 20.17 7.73
N ASN A 690 2.62 20.63 8.37
CA ASN A 690 1.96 19.88 9.43
C ASN A 690 1.42 18.53 8.92
N HIS A 691 0.81 18.51 7.74
CA HIS A 691 0.29 17.28 7.16
C HIS A 691 1.39 16.31 6.76
N ILE A 692 2.49 16.80 6.21
CA ILE A 692 3.67 15.96 5.90
C ILE A 692 4.25 15.35 7.18
N ASP A 693 4.42 16.14 8.23
CA ASP A 693 4.96 15.67 9.52
C ASP A 693 4.07 14.62 10.19
N ASN A 694 2.77 14.63 9.89
CA ASN A 694 1.81 13.65 10.37
C ASN A 694 1.48 12.54 9.34
N PHE A 695 2.27 12.41 8.30
CA PHE A 695 2.11 11.39 7.25
C PHE A 695 0.74 11.43 6.55
N ARG A 696 0.18 12.63 6.41
CA ARG A 696 -1.09 12.87 5.72
C ARG A 696 -0.86 13.54 4.36
N LEU A 697 -0.24 12.76 3.44
CA LEU A 697 0.04 13.25 2.09
C LEU A 697 -1.23 13.61 1.31
N ASP A 698 -2.32 12.92 1.59
CA ASP A 698 -3.64 13.23 1.04
C ASP A 698 -4.09 14.64 1.41
N MET A 699 -3.96 15.03 2.65
CA MET A 699 -4.30 16.38 3.13
C MET A 699 -3.29 17.42 2.66
N ALA A 700 -2.00 17.09 2.62
CA ALA A 700 -0.98 17.97 2.07
C ALA A 700 -1.23 18.28 0.59
N SER A 701 -1.56 17.26 -0.21
CA SER A 701 -1.93 17.41 -1.62
C SER A 701 -3.19 18.25 -1.82
N ASN A 702 -4.21 18.03 -0.98
CA ASN A 702 -5.43 18.83 -1.02
C ASN A 702 -5.14 20.31 -0.66
N THR A 703 -4.26 20.56 0.28
CA THR A 703 -3.82 21.92 0.63
C THR A 703 -3.18 22.64 -0.58
N LEU A 704 -2.32 21.94 -1.32
CA LEU A 704 -1.73 22.47 -2.56
C LEU A 704 -2.80 22.74 -3.62
N TYR A 705 -3.71 21.80 -3.81
CA TYR A 705 -4.79 21.93 -4.77
C TYR A 705 -5.68 23.13 -4.49
N GLU A 706 -6.16 23.26 -3.26
CA GLU A 706 -7.03 24.36 -2.83
C GLU A 706 -6.33 25.71 -2.96
N PHE A 707 -5.07 25.83 -2.54
CA PHE A 707 -4.32 27.06 -2.67
C PHE A 707 -4.10 27.43 -4.14
N ILE A 708 -3.55 26.51 -4.95
CA ILE A 708 -3.18 26.77 -6.35
C ILE A 708 -4.41 26.98 -7.21
N TRP A 709 -5.36 26.08 -7.17
CA TRP A 709 -6.54 26.14 -8.03
C TRP A 709 -7.52 27.23 -7.61
N ASN A 710 -7.97 27.21 -6.36
CA ASN A 710 -9.02 28.07 -5.88
C ASN A 710 -8.50 29.48 -5.50
N GLN A 711 -7.50 29.56 -4.62
CA GLN A 711 -7.06 30.85 -4.11
C GLN A 711 -6.21 31.61 -5.14
N PHE A 712 -5.20 30.96 -5.69
CA PHE A 712 -4.29 31.62 -6.63
C PHE A 712 -4.93 31.81 -8.01
N CYS A 713 -5.34 30.73 -8.67
CA CYS A 713 -5.84 30.79 -10.06
C CYS A 713 -7.23 31.43 -10.15
N ASP A 714 -8.19 30.96 -9.37
CA ASP A 714 -9.59 31.40 -9.54
C ASP A 714 -9.84 32.79 -8.97
N TRP A 715 -9.16 33.17 -7.93
CA TRP A 715 -9.37 34.46 -7.28
C TRP A 715 -8.22 35.45 -7.47
N TYR A 716 -7.01 35.12 -7.05
CA TYR A 716 -5.91 36.10 -7.03
C TYR A 716 -5.60 36.63 -8.44
N LEU A 717 -5.47 35.75 -9.43
CA LEU A 717 -5.16 36.22 -10.78
C LEU A 717 -6.23 37.16 -11.31
N GLU A 718 -7.51 36.90 -11.03
CA GLU A 718 -8.60 37.78 -11.40
C GLU A 718 -8.54 39.13 -10.65
N LEU A 719 -8.22 39.08 -9.35
CA LEU A 719 -8.07 40.29 -8.51
C LEU A 719 -6.88 41.17 -8.93
N THR A 720 -5.88 40.62 -9.65
CA THR A 720 -4.74 41.37 -10.14
C THR A 720 -5.06 42.20 -11.39
N LYS A 721 -6.05 41.81 -12.19
CA LYS A 721 -6.33 42.42 -13.47
C LYS A 721 -6.72 43.90 -13.36
N PRO A 722 -7.60 44.34 -12.47
CA PRO A 722 -7.91 45.77 -12.31
C PRO A 722 -6.69 46.60 -11.95
N VAL A 723 -5.81 46.09 -11.09
CA VAL A 723 -4.58 46.79 -10.65
C VAL A 723 -3.60 46.91 -11.80
N LEU A 724 -3.36 45.84 -12.54
CA LEU A 724 -2.39 45.82 -13.66
C LEU A 724 -2.86 46.69 -14.84
N TRP A 725 -4.16 46.86 -15.03
CA TRP A 725 -4.70 47.64 -16.15
C TRP A 725 -4.93 49.13 -15.80
N LYS A 726 -5.32 49.44 -14.56
CA LYS A 726 -5.77 50.77 -14.16
C LYS A 726 -5.09 51.35 -12.95
N GLY A 727 -4.22 50.56 -12.27
CA GLY A 727 -3.54 50.98 -11.09
C GLY A 727 -2.42 51.97 -11.36
N THR A 728 -1.90 52.62 -10.31
CA THR A 728 -0.70 53.50 -10.36
C THR A 728 0.55 52.65 -10.63
N GLU A 729 1.64 53.29 -11.01
CA GLU A 729 2.90 52.56 -11.20
C GLU A 729 3.36 51.86 -9.95
N ALA A 730 3.18 52.45 -8.79
CA ALA A 730 3.53 51.88 -7.46
C ALA A 730 2.67 50.62 -7.17
N GLN A 731 1.36 50.65 -7.48
CA GLN A 731 0.45 49.51 -7.33
C GLN A 731 0.78 48.42 -8.29
N GLN A 732 1.07 48.73 -9.54
CA GLN A 732 1.46 47.75 -10.57
C GLN A 732 2.76 47.04 -10.17
N ARG A 733 3.78 47.78 -9.67
CA ARG A 733 5.02 47.18 -9.18
C ARG A 733 4.74 46.19 -8.03
N GLY A 734 3.91 46.61 -7.07
CA GLY A 734 3.54 45.77 -5.94
C GLY A 734 2.87 44.47 -6.33
N THR A 735 1.90 44.54 -7.21
CA THR A 735 1.17 43.37 -7.69
C THR A 735 2.06 42.46 -8.57
N ARG A 736 2.90 43.00 -9.45
CA ARG A 736 3.88 42.20 -10.22
C ARG A 736 4.87 41.49 -9.31
N ARG A 737 5.38 42.19 -8.30
CA ARG A 737 6.28 41.61 -7.31
C ARG A 737 5.61 40.46 -6.56
N THR A 738 4.38 40.63 -6.10
CA THR A 738 3.61 39.58 -5.41
C THR A 738 3.33 38.39 -6.30
N LEU A 739 2.90 38.62 -7.55
CA LEU A 739 2.66 37.54 -8.53
C LEU A 739 3.88 36.64 -8.67
N ILE A 740 5.07 37.23 -8.90
CA ILE A 740 6.25 36.43 -9.17
C ILE A 740 6.83 35.79 -7.90
N THR A 741 6.81 36.48 -6.78
CA THR A 741 7.35 35.95 -5.50
C THR A 741 6.47 34.86 -4.92
N VAL A 742 5.14 35.02 -4.95
CA VAL A 742 4.20 33.98 -4.49
C VAL A 742 4.25 32.76 -5.40
N LEU A 743 4.33 32.94 -6.72
CA LEU A 743 4.50 31.82 -7.64
C LEU A 743 5.78 31.04 -7.34
N GLU A 744 6.90 31.72 -7.16
CA GLU A 744 8.18 31.08 -6.86
C GLU A 744 8.11 30.25 -5.57
N LYS A 745 7.56 30.79 -4.49
CA LYS A 745 7.34 30.06 -3.24
C LYS A 745 6.38 28.89 -3.40
N THR A 746 5.30 29.09 -4.18
CA THR A 746 4.31 28.03 -4.45
C THR A 746 4.95 26.86 -5.17
N LEU A 747 5.81 27.10 -6.14
CA LEU A 747 6.55 26.06 -6.86
C LEU A 747 7.45 25.27 -5.91
N ARG A 748 8.14 25.95 -4.97
CA ARG A 748 8.95 25.25 -3.97
C ARG A 748 8.11 24.39 -3.05
N LEU A 749 6.96 24.88 -2.62
CA LEU A 749 6.06 24.11 -1.74
C LEU A 749 5.50 22.86 -2.45
N ALA A 750 5.18 22.98 -3.74
CA ALA A 750 4.59 21.90 -4.54
C ALA A 750 5.65 20.91 -5.09
N HIS A 751 6.91 21.32 -5.15
CA HIS A 751 7.97 20.51 -5.79
C HIS A 751 8.08 19.07 -5.27
N PRO A 752 7.98 18.79 -3.98
CA PRO A 752 8.07 17.41 -3.49
C PRO A 752 7.04 16.46 -4.11
N VAL A 753 5.87 16.97 -4.46
CA VAL A 753 4.77 16.17 -5.04
C VAL A 753 4.86 16.12 -6.57
N ILE A 754 5.07 17.25 -7.20
CA ILE A 754 5.08 17.42 -8.67
C ILE A 754 6.40 18.04 -9.16
N PRO A 755 7.48 17.24 -9.14
CA PRO A 755 8.83 17.77 -9.31
C PRO A 755 9.16 18.30 -10.71
N TYR A 756 8.60 17.75 -11.77
CA TYR A 756 8.96 18.11 -13.13
C TYR A 756 8.39 19.45 -13.58
N ILE A 757 7.10 19.64 -13.42
CA ILE A 757 6.44 20.90 -13.78
C ILE A 757 6.97 22.07 -12.94
N THR A 758 7.19 21.83 -11.66
CA THR A 758 7.69 22.87 -10.75
C THR A 758 9.11 23.28 -11.09
N GLU A 759 10.00 22.34 -11.37
CA GLU A 759 11.36 22.66 -11.82
C GLU A 759 11.37 23.42 -13.14
N THR A 760 10.56 22.97 -14.10
CA THR A 760 10.47 23.57 -15.41
C THR A 760 9.99 25.03 -15.35
N ILE A 761 8.94 25.30 -14.61
CA ILE A 761 8.42 26.65 -14.40
C ILE A 761 9.44 27.49 -13.62
N TRP A 762 10.02 26.94 -12.56
CA TRP A 762 10.98 27.62 -11.70
C TRP A 762 12.20 28.09 -12.47
N GLN A 763 12.75 27.27 -13.38
CA GLN A 763 13.85 27.67 -14.24
C GLN A 763 13.49 28.86 -15.15
N SER A 764 12.24 28.96 -15.57
CA SER A 764 11.75 30.06 -16.39
C SER A 764 11.59 31.38 -15.59
N ILE A 765 11.14 31.29 -14.35
CA ILE A 765 10.84 32.47 -13.52
C ILE A 765 12.01 32.92 -12.62
N LYS A 766 12.95 32.04 -12.35
CA LYS A 766 14.11 32.35 -11.48
C LYS A 766 14.82 33.66 -11.83
N PRO A 767 15.12 33.96 -13.13
CA PRO A 767 15.76 35.22 -13.48
C PRO A 767 14.94 36.47 -13.17
N LEU A 768 13.63 36.33 -12.98
CA LEU A 768 12.72 37.43 -12.73
C LEU A 768 12.57 37.76 -11.23
N VAL A 769 13.12 36.94 -10.35
CA VAL A 769 12.98 37.09 -8.89
C VAL A 769 14.33 37.38 -8.29
N GLU A 770 14.46 38.57 -7.66
CA GLU A 770 15.70 38.94 -6.97
C GLU A 770 15.91 38.03 -5.74
N GLY A 771 17.18 37.66 -5.52
CA GLY A 771 17.59 36.86 -4.35
C GLY A 771 17.35 35.36 -4.49
N VAL A 772 16.84 34.91 -5.62
CA VAL A 772 16.71 33.47 -5.92
C VAL A 772 17.95 33.00 -6.64
N GLU A 773 18.73 32.18 -5.96
CA GLU A 773 20.00 31.63 -6.48
C GLU A 773 19.93 30.09 -6.48
N GLY A 774 20.88 29.48 -7.18
CA GLY A 774 20.99 28.03 -7.26
C GLY A 774 20.59 27.46 -8.61
N GLU A 775 21.02 26.24 -8.87
CA GLU A 775 20.85 25.57 -10.15
C GLU A 775 19.51 24.82 -10.27
N THR A 776 18.95 24.40 -9.15
CA THR A 776 17.74 23.57 -9.11
C THR A 776 16.81 23.96 -7.95
N ILE A 777 15.51 23.87 -8.19
CA ILE A 777 14.49 24.04 -7.15
C ILE A 777 14.61 22.96 -6.07
N MET A 778 15.09 21.79 -6.42
CA MET A 778 15.21 20.62 -5.55
C MET A 778 16.04 20.89 -4.28
N LEU A 779 17.00 21.80 -4.37
CA LEU A 779 17.90 22.17 -3.28
C LEU A 779 17.55 23.52 -2.63
N GLN A 780 16.45 24.14 -3.05
CA GLN A 780 15.93 25.34 -2.42
C GLN A 780 15.22 25.01 -1.10
N ALA A 781 15.11 26.02 -0.22
CA ALA A 781 14.44 25.84 1.05
C ALA A 781 12.93 25.59 0.87
N LEU A 782 12.41 24.56 1.54
CA LEU A 782 10.96 24.33 1.62
C LEU A 782 10.32 25.46 2.41
N PRO A 783 9.31 26.17 1.88
CA PRO A 783 8.66 27.25 2.59
C PRO A 783 8.09 26.83 3.94
N GLN A 784 8.38 27.61 4.98
CA GLN A 784 7.84 27.48 6.31
C GLN A 784 6.95 28.71 6.59
N PHE A 785 6.03 28.60 7.55
CA PHE A 785 5.20 29.72 7.95
C PHE A 785 6.06 30.89 8.47
N ASP A 786 5.82 32.06 7.87
CA ASP A 786 6.46 33.30 8.27
C ASP A 786 5.39 34.33 8.68
N GLU A 787 5.33 34.63 9.99
CA GLU A 787 4.36 35.57 10.55
C GLU A 787 4.50 36.99 9.98
N ALA A 788 5.71 37.37 9.53
CA ALA A 788 5.95 38.68 8.93
C ALA A 788 5.16 38.93 7.64
N ASN A 789 4.79 37.85 6.92
CA ASN A 789 4.01 37.90 5.69
C ASN A 789 2.51 37.62 5.91
N PHE A 790 2.09 37.42 7.15
CA PHE A 790 0.72 37.08 7.49
C PHE A 790 -0.08 38.30 7.93
N ASN A 791 -1.25 38.50 7.32
CA ASN A 791 -2.16 39.62 7.60
C ASN A 791 -3.60 39.16 7.75
N GLN A 792 -4.08 39.03 8.97
CA GLN A 792 -5.43 38.55 9.27
C GLN A 792 -6.53 39.47 8.70
N GLU A 793 -6.31 40.80 8.77
CA GLU A 793 -7.26 41.79 8.24
C GLU A 793 -7.46 41.61 6.73
N ALA A 794 -6.40 41.38 5.98
CA ALA A 794 -6.48 41.12 4.54
C ALA A 794 -7.26 39.85 4.25
N LEU A 795 -7.10 38.78 5.05
CA LEU A 795 -7.90 37.57 4.93
C LEU A 795 -9.37 37.84 5.12
N ASP A 796 -9.73 38.55 6.19
CA ASP A 796 -11.14 38.82 6.51
C ASP A 796 -11.80 39.71 5.44
N ASP A 797 -11.09 40.73 4.97
CA ASP A 797 -11.59 41.66 3.96
C ASP A 797 -11.78 41.01 2.58
N ILE A 798 -10.85 40.22 2.12
CA ILE A 798 -10.96 39.53 0.82
C ILE A 798 -12.00 38.40 0.88
N GLU A 799 -12.15 37.70 1.99
CA GLU A 799 -13.22 36.72 2.13
C GLU A 799 -14.61 37.41 2.02
N TRP A 800 -14.75 38.61 2.58
CA TRP A 800 -15.93 39.43 2.41
C TRP A 800 -16.13 39.82 0.92
N VAL A 801 -15.08 40.26 0.24
CA VAL A 801 -15.10 40.60 -1.21
C VAL A 801 -15.52 39.38 -2.05
N LYS A 802 -14.94 38.21 -1.76
CA LYS A 802 -15.31 36.96 -2.43
C LYS A 802 -16.79 36.62 -2.21
N ALA A 803 -17.27 36.74 -0.99
CA ALA A 803 -18.67 36.50 -0.65
C ALA A 803 -19.60 37.47 -1.40
N PHE A 804 -19.24 38.73 -1.50
CA PHE A 804 -19.99 39.76 -2.24
C PHE A 804 -20.09 39.40 -3.72
N ILE A 805 -18.97 39.12 -4.38
CA ILE A 805 -18.91 38.75 -5.81
C ILE A 805 -19.68 37.45 -6.07
N THR A 806 -19.52 36.45 -5.20
CA THR A 806 -20.23 35.17 -5.31
C THR A 806 -21.75 35.35 -5.16
N SER A 807 -22.17 36.20 -4.24
CA SER A 807 -23.62 36.50 -4.07
C SER A 807 -24.22 37.16 -5.33
N ILE A 808 -23.51 38.06 -5.97
CA ILE A 808 -23.93 38.64 -7.25
C ILE A 808 -24.03 37.59 -8.37
N ARG A 809 -23.01 36.72 -8.46
CA ARG A 809 -23.00 35.64 -9.45
C ARG A 809 -24.18 34.67 -9.24
N ASN A 810 -24.51 34.37 -8.01
CA ASN A 810 -25.62 33.51 -7.65
C ASN A 810 -26.96 34.16 -8.00
N LEU A 811 -27.12 35.46 -7.68
CA LEU A 811 -28.32 36.19 -8.07
C LEU A 811 -28.50 36.29 -9.59
N ARG A 812 -27.39 36.49 -10.33
CA ARG A 812 -27.44 36.43 -11.79
C ARG A 812 -27.94 35.08 -12.31
N ALA A 813 -27.42 33.97 -11.74
CA ALA A 813 -27.86 32.63 -12.11
C ALA A 813 -29.32 32.36 -11.73
N GLU A 814 -29.73 32.80 -10.55
CA GLU A 814 -31.06 32.59 -10.00
C GLU A 814 -32.15 33.29 -10.81
N TYR A 815 -31.83 34.51 -11.29
CA TYR A 815 -32.77 35.33 -12.08
C TYR A 815 -32.45 35.36 -13.58
N ASP A 816 -31.61 34.45 -14.07
CA ASP A 816 -31.21 34.33 -15.47
C ASP A 816 -30.71 35.64 -16.10
N ILE A 817 -29.97 36.41 -15.32
CA ILE A 817 -29.39 37.68 -15.77
C ILE A 817 -28.09 37.41 -16.54
N ASN A 818 -27.98 37.98 -17.76
CA ASN A 818 -26.78 37.82 -18.58
C ASN A 818 -25.51 38.21 -17.78
N PRO A 819 -24.50 37.33 -17.68
CA PRO A 819 -23.28 37.59 -16.93
C PRO A 819 -22.52 38.85 -17.40
N GLY A 820 -22.69 39.24 -18.66
CA GLY A 820 -22.05 40.42 -19.24
C GLY A 820 -22.75 41.74 -18.97
N LYS A 821 -23.99 41.72 -18.48
CA LYS A 821 -24.80 42.94 -18.30
C LYS A 821 -24.37 43.70 -17.06
N PRO A 822 -23.97 44.99 -17.13
CA PRO A 822 -23.67 45.77 -15.94
C PRO A 822 -24.89 45.93 -15.01
N LEU A 823 -24.68 45.85 -13.71
CA LEU A 823 -25.71 45.95 -12.70
C LEU A 823 -25.48 47.12 -11.75
N ASP A 824 -26.58 47.73 -11.30
CA ASP A 824 -26.53 48.62 -10.14
C ASP A 824 -26.73 47.79 -8.88
N VAL A 825 -25.88 47.99 -7.88
CA VAL A 825 -25.93 47.26 -6.62
C VAL A 825 -25.93 48.23 -5.44
N MET A 826 -26.78 47.92 -4.47
CA MET A 826 -26.83 48.64 -3.21
C MET A 826 -26.55 47.70 -2.07
N LEU A 827 -25.83 48.17 -1.07
CA LEU A 827 -25.53 47.43 0.17
C LEU A 827 -26.24 48.13 1.34
N LYS A 828 -27.13 47.42 1.98
CA LYS A 828 -27.64 47.78 3.29
C LYS A 828 -26.66 47.23 4.33
N ALA A 829 -25.71 48.06 4.70
CA ALA A 829 -24.62 47.67 5.61
C ALA A 829 -25.11 47.43 7.03
N ALA A 830 -24.79 46.27 7.60
CA ALA A 830 -25.13 45.92 8.97
C ALA A 830 -24.26 46.67 9.99
N ASN A 831 -23.08 47.16 9.58
CA ASN A 831 -22.12 47.85 10.43
C ASN A 831 -21.23 48.76 9.59
N ALA A 832 -20.50 49.62 10.26
CA ALA A 832 -19.58 50.56 9.61
C ALA A 832 -18.38 49.85 8.95
N GLU A 833 -18.00 48.71 9.42
CA GLU A 833 -16.91 47.90 8.85
C GLU A 833 -17.25 47.40 7.45
N ASP A 834 -18.43 46.86 7.24
CA ASP A 834 -18.88 46.40 5.91
C ASP A 834 -19.04 47.59 4.95
N ALA A 835 -19.51 48.74 5.39
CA ALA A 835 -19.57 49.94 4.59
C ALA A 835 -18.15 50.41 4.17
N ALA A 836 -17.17 50.36 5.08
CA ALA A 836 -15.79 50.67 4.78
C ALA A 836 -15.16 49.67 3.82
N ARG A 837 -15.45 48.37 3.95
CA ARG A 837 -14.99 47.31 3.02
C ARG A 837 -15.52 47.56 1.60
N LEU A 838 -16.80 47.94 1.47
CA LEU A 838 -17.36 48.30 0.18
C LEU A 838 -16.61 49.43 -0.49
N GLU A 839 -16.43 50.55 0.23
CA GLU A 839 -15.73 51.72 -0.32
C GLU A 839 -14.28 51.45 -0.65
N ALA A 840 -13.55 50.74 0.19
CA ALA A 840 -12.16 50.39 -0.03
C ALA A 840 -11.96 49.45 -1.24
N ASN A 841 -12.93 48.59 -1.55
CA ASN A 841 -12.85 47.59 -2.62
C ASN A 841 -13.75 47.91 -3.80
N LYS A 842 -14.32 49.09 -3.85
CA LYS A 842 -15.33 49.50 -4.86
C LYS A 842 -14.90 49.20 -6.29
N GLN A 843 -13.70 49.58 -6.66
CA GLN A 843 -13.19 49.37 -8.02
C GLN A 843 -13.04 47.90 -8.39
N VAL A 844 -12.57 47.08 -7.48
CA VAL A 844 -12.44 45.62 -7.67
C VAL A 844 -13.82 44.96 -7.80
N LEU A 845 -14.76 45.33 -6.93
CA LEU A 845 -16.13 44.83 -6.96
C LEU A 845 -16.83 45.17 -8.27
N MET A 846 -16.72 46.43 -8.71
CA MET A 846 -17.28 46.88 -10.00
C MET A 846 -16.69 46.12 -11.17
N SER A 847 -15.42 45.90 -11.19
CA SER A 847 -14.72 45.20 -12.28
C SER A 847 -15.07 43.71 -12.33
N LEU A 848 -14.96 43.00 -11.24
CA LEU A 848 -15.11 41.54 -11.19
C LEU A 848 -16.55 41.06 -11.17
N ALA A 849 -17.46 41.84 -10.57
CA ALA A 849 -18.88 41.55 -10.57
C ALA A 849 -19.63 42.19 -11.75
N LYS A 850 -18.92 42.93 -12.62
CA LYS A 850 -19.48 43.71 -13.74
C LYS A 850 -20.63 44.63 -13.31
N LEU A 851 -20.29 45.59 -12.46
CA LEU A 851 -21.26 46.54 -11.93
C LEU A 851 -21.17 47.88 -12.65
N GLU A 852 -22.31 48.50 -12.94
CA GLU A 852 -22.40 49.87 -13.38
C GLU A 852 -22.18 50.83 -12.22
N SER A 853 -22.76 50.50 -11.08
CA SER A 853 -22.58 51.22 -9.83
C SER A 853 -22.69 50.32 -8.60
N VAL A 854 -22.01 50.72 -7.53
CA VAL A 854 -22.16 50.07 -6.21
C VAL A 854 -22.08 51.15 -5.13
N ARG A 855 -22.99 51.14 -4.20
CA ARG A 855 -23.06 52.13 -3.11
C ARG A 855 -23.65 51.55 -1.85
N VAL A 856 -23.32 52.18 -0.71
CA VAL A 856 -23.95 51.92 0.57
C VAL A 856 -25.27 52.66 0.63
N LEU A 857 -26.35 52.00 1.06
CA LEU A 857 -27.67 52.55 1.22
C LEU A 857 -27.70 53.48 2.43
N ALA A 858 -28.37 54.65 2.32
CA ALA A 858 -28.63 55.48 3.47
C ALA A 858 -29.67 54.82 4.38
N ALA A 859 -29.57 55.05 5.71
CA ALA A 859 -30.44 54.38 6.70
C ALA A 859 -31.96 54.55 6.49
N ASP A 860 -32.37 55.66 5.91
CA ASP A 860 -33.77 55.98 5.66
C ASP A 860 -34.17 55.93 4.19
N GLU A 861 -33.34 55.32 3.34
CA GLU A 861 -33.61 55.29 1.90
C GLU A 861 -34.60 54.15 1.55
N GLU A 862 -35.65 54.50 0.86
CA GLU A 862 -36.58 53.53 0.31
C GLU A 862 -35.97 52.86 -0.94
N THR A 863 -36.09 51.54 -1.03
CA THR A 863 -35.57 50.77 -2.13
C THR A 863 -36.66 50.30 -3.08
N PRO A 864 -36.43 50.28 -4.40
CA PRO A 864 -37.31 49.63 -5.35
C PRO A 864 -37.33 48.11 -5.09
N ALA A 865 -38.21 47.38 -5.82
CA ALA A 865 -38.16 45.90 -5.76
C ALA A 865 -36.80 45.41 -6.20
N CYS A 866 -36.12 44.66 -5.32
CA CYS A 866 -34.76 44.18 -5.48
C CYS A 866 -34.69 42.68 -5.29
N ALA A 867 -33.77 42.02 -6.02
CA ALA A 867 -33.24 40.73 -5.64
C ALA A 867 -32.24 40.97 -4.50
N THR A 868 -32.27 40.12 -3.47
CA THR A 868 -31.45 40.30 -2.26
C THR A 868 -30.64 39.06 -1.94
N ALA A 869 -29.49 39.28 -1.34
CA ALA A 869 -28.64 38.21 -0.78
C ALA A 869 -27.91 38.77 0.44
N LEU A 870 -27.46 37.87 1.31
CA LEU A 870 -26.65 38.22 2.46
C LEU A 870 -25.15 38.13 2.13
N VAL A 871 -24.43 39.15 2.51
CA VAL A 871 -22.96 39.17 2.54
C VAL A 871 -22.53 39.41 3.98
N ALA A 872 -22.08 38.38 4.63
CA ALA A 872 -21.92 38.35 6.09
C ALA A 872 -23.28 38.70 6.78
N LYS A 873 -23.35 39.83 7.49
CA LYS A 873 -24.59 40.29 8.09
C LYS A 873 -25.30 41.43 7.29
N SER A 874 -24.66 41.90 6.22
CA SER A 874 -25.17 42.96 5.36
C SER A 874 -26.05 42.40 4.25
N GLU A 875 -26.98 43.19 3.79
CA GLU A 875 -27.92 42.81 2.71
C GLU A 875 -27.50 43.47 1.40
N LEU A 876 -27.21 42.64 0.41
CA LEU A 876 -26.90 43.07 -0.96
C LEU A 876 -28.19 43.13 -1.78
N MET A 877 -28.40 44.20 -2.50
CA MET A 877 -29.65 44.49 -3.23
C MET A 877 -29.41 44.87 -4.69
N ILE A 878 -30.06 44.20 -5.59
CA ILE A 878 -30.01 44.48 -7.04
C ILE A 878 -31.40 44.94 -7.50
N PRO A 879 -31.59 46.18 -7.95
CA PRO A 879 -32.86 46.60 -8.53
C PRO A 879 -33.22 45.79 -9.77
N MET A 880 -34.39 45.26 -9.82
CA MET A 880 -34.82 44.31 -10.86
C MET A 880 -35.49 44.94 -12.05
N ALA A 881 -35.93 46.21 -11.97
CA ALA A 881 -36.62 46.90 -13.03
C ALA A 881 -35.78 47.00 -14.31
N GLY A 882 -36.30 46.52 -15.41
CA GLY A 882 -35.62 46.54 -16.73
C GLY A 882 -34.54 45.48 -16.93
N LEU A 883 -34.33 44.58 -15.96
CA LEU A 883 -33.35 43.51 -16.05
C LEU A 883 -33.91 42.17 -16.50
N ILE A 884 -35.21 41.95 -16.25
CA ILE A 884 -35.88 40.68 -16.56
C ILE A 884 -37.20 40.97 -17.26
N ASP A 885 -37.60 40.02 -18.12
CA ASP A 885 -38.95 39.97 -18.66
C ASP A 885 -39.85 39.44 -17.55
N LYS A 886 -40.64 40.37 -16.96
CA LYS A 886 -41.53 40.09 -15.82
C LYS A 886 -42.48 38.92 -16.09
N ASP A 887 -43.12 38.92 -17.27
CA ASP A 887 -44.14 37.91 -17.61
C ASP A 887 -43.50 36.53 -17.84
N ALA A 888 -42.35 36.49 -18.55
CA ALA A 888 -41.59 35.26 -18.75
C ALA A 888 -41.03 34.67 -17.45
N GLU A 889 -40.52 35.54 -16.56
CA GLU A 889 -39.96 35.10 -15.28
C GLU A 889 -41.07 34.65 -14.32
N LEU A 890 -42.22 35.31 -14.27
CA LEU A 890 -43.35 34.84 -13.49
C LEU A 890 -43.86 33.49 -13.98
N ALA A 891 -43.89 33.26 -15.28
CA ALA A 891 -44.28 31.97 -15.86
C ALA A 891 -43.28 30.87 -15.50
N ARG A 892 -41.98 31.17 -15.52
CA ARG A 892 -40.91 30.24 -15.13
C ARG A 892 -41.02 29.86 -13.63
N LEU A 893 -41.16 30.85 -12.77
CA LEU A 893 -41.34 30.67 -11.34
C LEU A 893 -42.61 29.84 -11.00
N ASP A 894 -43.71 30.09 -11.69
CA ASP A 894 -44.94 29.31 -11.55
C ASP A 894 -44.72 27.84 -11.92
N GLY A 895 -43.92 27.59 -12.97
CA GLY A 895 -43.53 26.25 -13.39
C GLY A 895 -42.71 25.53 -12.33
N GLU A 896 -41.73 26.23 -11.77
CA GLU A 896 -40.85 25.68 -10.74
C GLU A 896 -41.55 25.47 -9.40
N ILE A 897 -42.41 26.38 -8.98
CA ILE A 897 -43.27 26.26 -7.80
C ILE A 897 -44.16 25.02 -7.92
N LYS A 898 -44.80 24.85 -9.08
CA LYS A 898 -45.65 23.69 -9.36
C LYS A 898 -44.89 22.38 -9.30
N LYS A 899 -43.64 22.35 -9.86
CA LYS A 899 -42.78 21.20 -9.82
C LYS A 899 -42.32 20.87 -8.39
N THR A 900 -41.93 21.89 -7.61
CA THR A 900 -41.52 21.75 -6.23
C THR A 900 -42.66 21.26 -5.34
N HIS A 901 -43.87 21.77 -5.54
CA HIS A 901 -45.06 21.23 -4.88
C HIS A 901 -45.31 19.77 -5.22
N GLY A 902 -45.08 19.37 -6.47
CA GLY A 902 -45.18 17.97 -6.88
C GLY A 902 -44.20 17.07 -6.14
N GLU A 903 -42.96 17.51 -5.98
CA GLU A 903 -41.92 16.77 -5.24
C GLU A 903 -42.25 16.69 -3.74
N ILE A 904 -42.69 17.79 -3.13
CA ILE A 904 -43.13 17.82 -1.73
C ILE A 904 -44.26 16.81 -1.52
N LYS A 905 -45.30 16.86 -2.35
CA LYS A 905 -46.42 15.94 -2.27
C LYS A 905 -46.02 14.48 -2.44
N ARG A 906 -45.09 14.21 -3.35
CA ARG A 906 -44.51 12.87 -3.58
C ARG A 906 -43.81 12.34 -2.33
N ILE A 907 -42.96 13.17 -1.71
CA ILE A 907 -42.21 12.79 -0.51
C ILE A 907 -43.10 12.67 0.70
N GLU A 908 -44.06 13.61 0.87
CA GLU A 908 -45.07 13.51 1.94
C GLU A 908 -45.94 12.26 1.81
N GLY A 909 -46.33 11.90 0.59
CA GLY A 909 -47.02 10.63 0.34
C GLY A 909 -46.20 9.40 0.69
N LYS A 910 -44.91 9.45 0.42
CA LYS A 910 -43.96 8.37 0.75
C LYS A 910 -43.75 8.25 2.27
N LEU A 911 -43.61 9.38 2.97
CA LEU A 911 -43.42 9.43 4.42
C LEU A 911 -44.73 9.18 5.18
N GLY A 912 -45.90 9.45 4.55
CA GLY A 912 -47.22 9.13 5.07
C GLY A 912 -47.61 7.65 4.94
N ASN A 913 -46.85 6.87 4.20
CA ASN A 913 -47.08 5.44 4.07
C ASN A 913 -46.44 4.70 5.26
N GLU A 914 -47.29 4.29 6.22
CA GLU A 914 -46.83 3.55 7.40
C GLU A 914 -46.00 2.29 7.06
N GLY A 915 -46.36 1.63 5.97
CA GLY A 915 -45.61 0.44 5.51
C GLY A 915 -44.17 0.74 5.04
N PHE A 916 -43.95 1.93 4.47
CA PHE A 916 -42.66 2.39 4.08
C PHE A 916 -41.79 2.77 5.31
N VAL A 917 -42.39 3.61 6.18
CA VAL A 917 -41.68 4.11 7.38
C VAL A 917 -41.29 2.97 8.34
N ALA A 918 -42.11 1.95 8.42
CA ALA A 918 -41.85 0.79 9.30
C ALA A 918 -40.84 -0.22 8.73
N LYS A 919 -40.70 -0.29 7.41
CA LYS A 919 -39.83 -1.29 6.72
C LYS A 919 -38.53 -0.75 6.18
N ALA A 920 -38.45 0.56 5.91
CA ALA A 920 -37.22 1.16 5.39
C ALA A 920 -36.18 1.39 6.50
N PRO A 921 -34.87 1.29 6.21
CA PRO A 921 -33.81 1.64 7.16
C PRO A 921 -33.98 3.10 7.65
N GLU A 922 -33.73 3.32 8.94
CA GLU A 922 -33.89 4.63 9.59
C GLU A 922 -33.13 5.75 8.85
N ALA A 923 -31.91 5.44 8.33
CA ALA A 923 -31.12 6.37 7.54
C ALA A 923 -31.82 6.81 6.23
N VAL A 924 -32.59 5.94 5.61
CA VAL A 924 -33.36 6.23 4.39
C VAL A 924 -34.53 7.15 4.70
N VAL A 925 -35.25 6.90 5.80
CA VAL A 925 -36.36 7.74 6.26
C VAL A 925 -35.84 9.13 6.66
N ALA A 926 -34.71 9.21 7.36
CA ALA A 926 -34.10 10.48 7.74
C ALA A 926 -33.69 11.30 6.49
N LYS A 927 -33.11 10.65 5.48
CA LYS A 927 -32.74 11.30 4.21
C LYS A 927 -33.95 11.81 3.42
N GLU A 928 -35.07 11.11 3.44
CA GLU A 928 -36.29 11.59 2.80
C GLU A 928 -36.92 12.78 3.56
N ARG A 929 -36.81 12.80 4.89
CA ARG A 929 -37.23 13.99 5.70
C ARG A 929 -36.35 15.20 5.43
N GLU A 930 -35.02 15.01 5.33
CA GLU A 930 -34.10 16.09 4.99
C GLU A 930 -34.40 16.67 3.58
N LYS A 931 -34.68 15.82 2.61
CA LYS A 931 -35.12 16.27 1.27
C LYS A 931 -36.45 17.07 1.33
N LEU A 932 -37.39 16.62 2.16
CA LEU A 932 -38.65 17.32 2.32
C LEU A 932 -38.48 18.73 2.87
N GLU A 933 -37.65 18.89 3.91
CA GLU A 933 -37.28 20.19 4.45
C GLU A 933 -36.56 21.08 3.41
N GLY A 934 -35.61 20.51 2.67
CA GLY A 934 -34.92 21.22 1.58
C GLY A 934 -35.86 21.71 0.49
N TYR A 935 -36.87 20.90 0.08
CA TYR A 935 -37.87 21.34 -0.89
C TYR A 935 -38.85 22.39 -0.33
N LYS A 936 -39.19 22.32 0.96
CA LYS A 936 -40.02 23.37 1.62
C LYS A 936 -39.28 24.71 1.67
N GLU A 937 -38.00 24.69 2.00
CA GLU A 937 -37.16 25.89 1.97
C GLU A 937 -37.06 26.46 0.54
N THR A 938 -36.90 25.60 -0.44
CA THR A 938 -36.85 25.98 -1.86
C THR A 938 -38.14 26.59 -2.30
N LEU A 939 -39.28 26.01 -1.91
CA LEU A 939 -40.62 26.56 -2.21
C LEU A 939 -40.82 27.96 -1.62
N ALA A 940 -40.45 28.16 -0.34
CA ALA A 940 -40.53 29.44 0.31
C ALA A 940 -39.72 30.52 -0.42
N LYS A 941 -38.49 30.19 -0.86
CA LYS A 941 -37.66 31.08 -1.67
C LYS A 941 -38.25 31.40 -3.03
N LEU A 942 -38.83 30.42 -3.72
CA LEU A 942 -39.49 30.62 -5.01
C LEU A 942 -40.73 31.50 -4.90
N GLU A 943 -41.52 31.35 -3.85
CA GLU A 943 -42.69 32.18 -3.58
C GLU A 943 -42.31 33.63 -3.23
N GLU A 944 -41.25 33.82 -2.46
CA GLU A 944 -40.66 35.13 -2.17
C GLU A 944 -40.20 35.84 -3.45
N GLN A 945 -39.43 35.09 -4.28
CA GLN A 945 -39.00 35.60 -5.60
C GLN A 945 -40.16 35.98 -6.48
N LYS A 946 -41.21 35.14 -6.56
CA LYS A 946 -42.40 35.43 -7.32
C LYS A 946 -43.05 36.72 -6.83
N THR A 947 -43.13 36.92 -5.53
CA THR A 947 -43.69 38.16 -4.94
C THR A 947 -42.87 39.39 -5.32
N THR A 948 -41.53 39.27 -5.27
CA THR A 948 -40.58 40.31 -5.64
C THR A 948 -40.72 40.69 -7.11
N ILE A 949 -40.76 39.67 -7.99
CA ILE A 949 -40.94 39.91 -9.44
C ILE A 949 -42.31 40.49 -9.79
N ALA A 950 -43.37 40.06 -9.12
CA ALA A 950 -44.70 40.59 -9.31
C ALA A 950 -44.82 42.06 -8.92
N ALA A 951 -44.00 42.53 -8.01
CA ALA A 951 -43.92 43.93 -7.57
C ALA A 951 -43.16 44.86 -8.54
N LEU A 952 -42.42 44.28 -9.51
CA LEU A 952 -41.77 45.06 -10.57
C LEU A 952 -42.80 45.61 -11.53
#